data_a6ec0888f22b2936bcdad4c2704b65ac
#
_entry.id   a6ec0888f22b2936bcdad4c2704b65ac
#
_cell.length_a   1.000
_cell.length_b   1.000
_cell.length_c   1.000
_cell.angle_alpha   90.00
_cell.angle_beta   90.00
_cell.angle_gamma   90.00
#
_symmetry.space_group_name_H-M   'P 1'
#
loop_
_entity.id
_entity.type
_entity.pdbx_description
1 polymer ?
#
loop_
_entity_poly.entity_id
_entity_poly.type
_entity_poly.pdbx_seq_one_letter_code
_entity_poly.pdbx_strand_id
1 'polypeptide(L)'
;MKIAFQNFLTTLKRYKTASVLNIAGLTIAFIAFYILMAQVHYGFTFNRPIPDSDRVYISIAPESMSEFYRLGVAQNITEQTIEQIPEVEAGGLYCPNSFKNEFYIFDDGQYKRYDFELHSISIPLLEALSVEMIAGDKEQLNRPGTVIISDVAARKMMVGAGDMLYYSNHPEKSQNRWAEVVGVFKAFDDNTLFSGAHVLEKIEPQRNVKYAIFDTTYAGVIKLREGADIKKFEDQWIKNYTEAYKASIGEGAIVAEQPVHFIKLSDYFLSPYKVKYDSNIRTKDPGQGTPTVLYSQMAVAILTVLIAFINFVNFFFALIPVRIRAVNISKVFGATNGSLRWSFLFEALALTLISLAIALYLMIAIQDSFIADFVNCSLALKDNIVTIGWILLIVVALALTAALYPAWYITSFAPSLAIKGRFGGSKAGQQLRIVLSFVQFSISMTLIILTTAFWLQYRYMAKYEMGFDYENVVKFNLNYSHAVNHVETIREELLRNPMIEDVTATKTDIFRTSGMATFRADNGDLVEVEMMEVRYNFLKFFRIPVEGQDFTTFAAPGTRWGEGQFVVSSELKKTVNNNYAMLNRAAGTISGCRFRSINRPDMCYEIISATENAQMGHIYMRLHPKADYKQVREYVNKVVEPFSSGNDDITFARVEDQIADMYAETRKQTVLLSLFAFTSIIISLMGVFGIVIFETQYRRKEIAIRRVFGATTSGLLWMFNSRYVEIVGACFLLSVPVAYYIIHEWQKSFVYKAPISWWVYVSALALVLLITLSLVTSRSLKAAHENPADVVKGE
;
A
#
# COMPACT_ATOMS: atom_id res chain seq x y z
N MET A 1 -43.33 10.09 -15.90
CA MET A 1 -41.98 10.65 -15.84
C MET A 1 -41.93 12.18 -15.68
N LYS A 2 -42.61 12.97 -16.53
CA LYS A 2 -42.62 14.46 -16.46
C LYS A 2 -43.02 15.02 -15.08
N ILE A 3 -44.05 14.47 -14.42
CA ILE A 3 -44.51 14.88 -13.09
C ILE A 3 -43.47 14.53 -12.03
N ALA A 4 -42.84 13.36 -12.07
CA ALA A 4 -41.78 12.94 -11.13
C ALA A 4 -40.54 13.85 -11.24
N PHE A 5 -40.14 14.23 -12.45
CA PHE A 5 -39.04 15.17 -12.69
C PHE A 5 -39.36 16.59 -12.20
N GLN A 6 -40.58 17.09 -12.40
CA GLN A 6 -40.99 18.39 -11.90
C GLN A 6 -41.03 18.41 -10.35
N ASN A 7 -41.51 17.33 -9.73
CA ASN A 7 -41.51 17.17 -8.28
C ASN A 7 -40.09 17.17 -7.72
N PHE A 8 -39.15 16.45 -8.39
CA PHE A 8 -37.74 16.43 -8.05
C PHE A 8 -37.10 17.84 -8.07
N LEU A 9 -37.29 18.59 -9.16
CA LEU A 9 -36.79 19.96 -9.28
C LEU A 9 -37.37 20.91 -8.23
N THR A 10 -38.69 20.78 -7.95
CA THR A 10 -39.36 21.58 -6.94
C THR A 10 -38.81 21.28 -5.54
N THR A 11 -38.54 20.01 -5.24
CA THR A 11 -37.92 19.59 -3.98
C THR A 11 -36.50 20.16 -3.83
N LEU A 12 -35.67 20.07 -4.86
CA LEU A 12 -34.31 20.65 -4.85
C LEU A 12 -34.33 22.17 -4.59
N LYS A 13 -35.25 22.90 -5.27
CA LYS A 13 -35.37 24.36 -5.12
C LYS A 13 -35.93 24.76 -3.74
N ARG A 14 -36.84 23.99 -3.17
CA ARG A 14 -37.50 24.31 -1.89
C ARG A 14 -36.61 23.99 -0.68
N TYR A 15 -35.81 22.92 -0.78
CA TYR A 15 -34.94 22.44 0.33
C TYR A 15 -33.47 22.50 -0.06
N LYS A 16 -33.03 23.62 -0.64
CA LYS A 16 -31.69 23.82 -1.21
C LYS A 16 -30.55 23.32 -0.29
N THR A 17 -30.51 23.80 0.96
CA THR A 17 -29.45 23.47 1.90
C THR A 17 -29.37 21.96 2.17
N ALA A 18 -30.51 21.33 2.42
CA ALA A 18 -30.54 19.92 2.72
C ALA A 18 -30.22 19.03 1.50
N SER A 19 -30.69 19.43 0.32
CA SER A 19 -30.38 18.72 -0.94
C SER A 19 -28.89 18.83 -1.28
N VAL A 20 -28.29 20.03 -1.15
CA VAL A 20 -26.86 20.23 -1.39
C VAL A 20 -26.00 19.41 -0.43
N LEU A 21 -26.36 19.39 0.86
CA LEU A 21 -25.65 18.58 1.85
C LEU A 21 -25.72 17.09 1.55
N ASN A 22 -26.90 16.61 1.10
CA ASN A 22 -27.07 15.20 0.74
C ASN A 22 -26.28 14.83 -0.51
N ILE A 23 -26.31 15.65 -1.56
CA ILE A 23 -25.51 15.47 -2.78
C ILE A 23 -24.02 15.49 -2.43
N ALA A 24 -23.55 16.48 -1.68
CA ALA A 24 -22.15 16.59 -1.26
C ALA A 24 -21.71 15.38 -0.43
N GLY A 25 -22.52 14.95 0.54
CA GLY A 25 -22.22 13.76 1.36
C GLY A 25 -22.11 12.48 0.53
N LEU A 26 -23.06 12.25 -0.39
CA LEU A 26 -23.01 11.12 -1.32
C LEU A 26 -21.82 11.22 -2.27
N THR A 27 -21.51 12.41 -2.79
CA THR A 27 -20.36 12.62 -3.68
C THR A 27 -19.04 12.25 -3.00
N ILE A 28 -18.82 12.75 -1.78
CA ILE A 28 -17.60 12.43 -1.00
C ILE A 28 -17.53 10.93 -0.72
N ALA A 29 -18.66 10.33 -0.35
CA ALA A 29 -18.72 8.89 -0.12
C ALA A 29 -18.40 8.07 -1.37
N PHE A 30 -18.89 8.48 -2.54
CA PHE A 30 -18.66 7.77 -3.80
C PHE A 30 -17.22 7.93 -4.30
N ILE A 31 -16.56 9.06 -4.04
CA ILE A 31 -15.13 9.23 -4.27
C ILE A 31 -14.34 8.22 -3.42
N ALA A 32 -14.61 8.19 -2.12
CA ALA A 32 -13.96 7.26 -1.22
C ALA A 32 -14.23 5.79 -1.59
N PHE A 33 -15.48 5.48 -1.94
CA PHE A 33 -15.88 4.14 -2.38
C PHE A 33 -15.20 3.73 -3.69
N TYR A 34 -15.06 4.65 -4.66
CA TYR A 34 -14.35 4.39 -5.91
C TYR A 34 -12.88 4.05 -5.65
N ILE A 35 -12.16 4.85 -4.85
CA ILE A 35 -10.75 4.63 -4.54
C ILE A 35 -10.55 3.25 -3.89
N LEU A 36 -11.38 2.90 -2.90
CA LEU A 36 -11.29 1.61 -2.23
C LEU A 36 -11.66 0.45 -3.15
N MET A 37 -12.70 0.59 -3.96
CA MET A 37 -13.13 -0.46 -4.87
C MET A 37 -12.14 -0.69 -6.01
N ALA A 38 -11.46 0.37 -6.50
CA ALA A 38 -10.37 0.24 -7.46
C ALA A 38 -9.22 -0.59 -6.86
N GLN A 39 -8.82 -0.29 -5.61
CA GLN A 39 -7.79 -1.03 -4.89
C GLN A 39 -8.19 -2.50 -4.62
N VAL A 40 -9.44 -2.72 -4.24
CA VAL A 40 -9.99 -4.07 -4.02
C VAL A 40 -10.06 -4.86 -5.33
N HIS A 41 -10.52 -4.23 -6.41
CA HIS A 41 -10.57 -4.84 -7.73
C HIS A 41 -9.16 -5.21 -8.22
N TYR A 42 -8.19 -4.29 -8.08
CA TYR A 42 -6.79 -4.55 -8.38
C TYR A 42 -6.28 -5.82 -7.69
N GLY A 43 -6.53 -5.94 -6.38
CA GLY A 43 -6.07 -7.10 -5.62
C GLY A 43 -6.73 -8.42 -6.04
N PHE A 44 -8.03 -8.43 -6.32
CA PHE A 44 -8.74 -9.63 -6.76
C PHE A 44 -8.46 -10.03 -8.22
N THR A 45 -8.01 -9.09 -9.05
CA THR A 45 -7.69 -9.33 -10.45
C THR A 45 -6.20 -9.37 -10.74
N PHE A 46 -5.36 -9.35 -9.71
CA PHE A 46 -3.90 -9.40 -9.88
C PHE A 46 -3.47 -10.67 -10.63
N ASN A 47 -2.62 -10.52 -11.63
CA ASN A 47 -2.17 -11.56 -12.56
C ASN A 47 -3.26 -12.21 -13.45
N ARG A 48 -4.53 -11.88 -13.29
CA ARG A 48 -5.60 -12.42 -14.15
C ARG A 48 -5.59 -11.94 -15.60
N PRO A 49 -5.00 -10.76 -15.95
CA PRO A 49 -4.81 -10.40 -17.34
C PRO A 49 -3.87 -11.34 -18.11
N ILE A 50 -3.02 -12.10 -17.43
CA ILE A 50 -2.20 -13.12 -18.08
C ILE A 50 -3.10 -14.30 -18.49
N PRO A 51 -3.11 -14.66 -19.77
CA PRO A 51 -3.94 -15.76 -20.25
C PRO A 51 -3.62 -17.07 -19.49
N ASP A 52 -4.65 -17.81 -19.15
CA ASP A 52 -4.55 -19.07 -18.41
C ASP A 52 -3.81 -18.99 -17.06
N SER A 53 -3.83 -17.82 -16.41
CA SER A 53 -3.12 -17.59 -15.13
C SER A 53 -3.46 -18.62 -14.03
N ASP A 54 -4.60 -19.31 -14.13
CA ASP A 54 -4.98 -20.41 -13.24
C ASP A 54 -4.21 -21.72 -13.51
N ARG A 55 -3.52 -21.83 -14.67
CA ARG A 55 -2.65 -22.96 -15.05
C ARG A 55 -1.17 -22.58 -15.04
N VAL A 56 -0.86 -21.31 -14.85
CA VAL A 56 0.51 -20.81 -14.69
C VAL A 56 0.85 -20.80 -13.19
N TYR A 57 2.01 -21.34 -12.85
CA TYR A 57 2.50 -21.48 -11.48
C TYR A 57 3.83 -20.77 -11.34
N ILE A 58 4.07 -20.16 -10.17
CA ILE A 58 5.33 -19.51 -9.83
C ILE A 58 5.94 -20.16 -8.60
N SER A 59 7.27 -20.31 -8.62
CA SER A 59 8.01 -20.89 -7.50
C SER A 59 7.98 -20.03 -6.26
N ILE A 60 7.84 -20.66 -5.10
CA ILE A 60 8.11 -20.08 -3.78
C ILE A 60 8.95 -21.08 -2.99
N ALA A 61 10.04 -20.62 -2.41
CA ALA A 61 10.89 -21.41 -1.54
C ALA A 61 10.87 -20.81 -0.14
N PRO A 62 10.75 -21.62 0.92
CA PRO A 62 10.82 -21.10 2.28
C PRO A 62 12.20 -20.49 2.51
N GLU A 63 12.22 -19.32 3.14
CA GLU A 63 13.44 -18.74 3.67
C GLU A 63 13.74 -19.44 5.00
N SER A 64 14.95 -19.98 5.17
CA SER A 64 15.32 -20.76 6.34
C SER A 64 14.99 -20.01 7.62
N MET A 65 14.30 -20.67 8.57
CA MET A 65 13.94 -20.15 9.89
C MET A 65 13.02 -18.90 9.89
N SER A 66 12.41 -18.52 8.77
CA SER A 66 11.49 -17.39 8.72
C SER A 66 10.08 -17.84 8.27
N GLU A 67 9.05 -17.05 8.63
CA GLU A 67 7.69 -17.23 8.10
C GLU A 67 7.58 -16.75 6.63
N PHE A 68 8.71 -16.38 6.02
CA PHE A 68 8.76 -15.81 4.70
C PHE A 68 9.23 -16.82 3.65
N TYR A 69 8.78 -16.57 2.44
CA TYR A 69 9.14 -17.32 1.25
C TYR A 69 9.84 -16.38 0.27
N ARG A 70 10.72 -16.92 -0.56
CA ARG A 70 11.37 -16.22 -1.68
C ARG A 70 10.91 -16.83 -3.01
N LEU A 71 10.98 -16.08 -4.09
CA LEU A 71 10.67 -16.59 -5.42
C LEU A 71 11.81 -17.42 -6.02
N GLY A 72 13.02 -17.23 -5.52
CA GLY A 72 14.24 -17.74 -6.13
C GLY A 72 14.40 -19.25 -6.05
N VAL A 73 14.72 -19.84 -7.20
CA VAL A 73 15.04 -21.26 -7.38
C VAL A 73 16.30 -21.43 -8.23
N ALA A 74 16.95 -22.60 -8.13
CA ALA A 74 18.12 -22.90 -8.93
C ALA A 74 17.77 -23.07 -10.42
N GLN A 75 18.51 -22.38 -11.30
CA GLN A 75 18.29 -22.39 -12.75
C GLN A 75 18.32 -23.82 -13.32
N ASN A 76 19.44 -24.50 -13.17
CA ASN A 76 19.68 -25.83 -13.76
C ASN A 76 18.67 -26.88 -13.30
N ILE A 77 18.26 -26.85 -12.04
CA ILE A 77 17.28 -27.80 -11.48
C ILE A 77 15.91 -27.56 -12.10
N THR A 78 15.51 -26.30 -12.23
CA THR A 78 14.20 -25.94 -12.78
C THR A 78 14.13 -26.27 -14.27
N GLU A 79 15.13 -25.94 -15.05
CA GLU A 79 15.21 -26.27 -16.49
C GLU A 79 15.19 -27.79 -16.70
N GLN A 80 16.01 -28.54 -15.95
CA GLN A 80 16.02 -30.02 -16.00
C GLN A 80 14.64 -30.63 -15.66
N THR A 81 13.96 -30.09 -14.66
CA THR A 81 12.65 -30.60 -14.24
C THR A 81 11.58 -30.31 -15.30
N ILE A 82 11.62 -29.12 -15.93
CA ILE A 82 10.72 -28.78 -17.04
C ILE A 82 10.86 -29.79 -18.19
N GLU A 83 12.09 -30.18 -18.54
CA GLU A 83 12.34 -31.16 -19.60
C GLU A 83 11.86 -32.56 -19.25
N GLN A 84 11.89 -32.93 -17.98
CA GLN A 84 11.52 -34.27 -17.51
C GLN A 84 10.00 -34.52 -17.35
N ILE A 85 9.22 -33.45 -17.20
CA ILE A 85 7.77 -33.54 -16.90
C ILE A 85 6.94 -33.19 -18.14
N PRO A 86 6.35 -34.18 -18.86
CA PRO A 86 5.57 -33.95 -20.08
C PRO A 86 4.28 -33.15 -19.87
N GLU A 87 3.80 -33.09 -18.62
CA GLU A 87 2.63 -32.29 -18.26
C GLU A 87 2.89 -30.78 -18.28
N VAL A 88 4.17 -30.34 -18.33
CA VAL A 88 4.52 -28.93 -18.55
C VAL A 88 4.28 -28.58 -20.02
N GLU A 89 3.42 -27.60 -20.25
CA GLU A 89 3.11 -27.06 -21.57
C GLU A 89 4.21 -26.12 -22.05
N ALA A 90 4.61 -25.21 -21.18
CA ALA A 90 5.71 -24.26 -21.37
C ALA A 90 6.20 -23.78 -19.98
N GLY A 91 7.42 -23.30 -19.90
CA GLY A 91 7.93 -22.76 -18.65
C GLY A 91 9.37 -22.34 -18.74
N GLY A 92 9.84 -21.67 -17.74
CA GLY A 92 11.21 -21.17 -17.69
C GLY A 92 11.46 -20.32 -16.46
N LEU A 93 12.41 -19.45 -16.60
CA LEU A 93 12.96 -18.63 -15.53
C LEU A 93 12.75 -17.14 -15.80
N TYR A 94 12.51 -16.45 -14.74
CA TYR A 94 12.40 -14.99 -14.70
C TYR A 94 13.32 -14.46 -13.61
N CYS A 95 14.15 -13.49 -13.96
CA CYS A 95 14.94 -12.78 -12.97
C CYS A 95 14.17 -11.56 -12.49
N PRO A 96 13.63 -11.61 -11.27
CA PRO A 96 12.93 -10.47 -10.69
C PRO A 96 13.89 -9.34 -10.30
N ASN A 97 15.19 -9.54 -10.47
CA ASN A 97 16.24 -8.55 -10.22
C ASN A 97 16.23 -7.49 -11.32
N SER A 98 15.32 -6.57 -11.23
CA SER A 98 15.34 -5.41 -12.09
C SER A 98 16.44 -4.45 -11.62
N PHE A 99 17.51 -4.35 -12.39
CA PHE A 99 18.37 -3.20 -12.28
C PHE A 99 17.69 -2.08 -13.07
N LYS A 100 17.46 -0.93 -12.44
CA LYS A 100 17.17 0.28 -13.20
C LYS A 100 18.41 0.53 -14.05
N ASN A 101 18.30 0.24 -15.33
CA ASN A 101 19.36 0.53 -16.26
C ASN A 101 19.04 1.84 -16.95
N GLU A 102 20.07 2.63 -17.13
CA GLU A 102 20.02 3.80 -17.96
C GLU A 102 20.20 3.34 -19.39
N PHE A 103 19.21 3.63 -20.22
CA PHE A 103 19.26 3.38 -21.65
C PHE A 103 19.54 4.70 -22.36
N TYR A 104 20.42 4.65 -23.34
CA TYR A 104 20.78 5.80 -24.14
C TYR A 104 20.51 5.52 -25.60
N ILE A 105 19.93 6.50 -26.26
CA ILE A 105 19.63 6.48 -27.68
C ILE A 105 20.28 7.69 -28.31
N PHE A 106 20.93 7.48 -29.43
CA PHE A 106 21.54 8.56 -30.20
C PHE A 106 20.49 9.18 -31.12
N ASP A 107 20.15 10.43 -30.84
CA ASP A 107 19.15 11.20 -31.59
C ASP A 107 19.60 12.65 -31.77
N ASP A 108 19.48 13.20 -32.96
CA ASP A 108 19.88 14.58 -33.30
C ASP A 108 21.31 14.98 -32.83
N GLY A 109 22.26 14.06 -32.90
CA GLY A 109 23.65 14.32 -32.51
C GLY A 109 23.93 14.28 -31.02
N GLN A 110 22.97 13.89 -30.19
CA GLN A 110 23.10 13.77 -28.74
C GLN A 110 22.56 12.44 -28.24
N TYR A 111 23.10 11.98 -27.11
CA TYR A 111 22.54 10.82 -26.40
C TYR A 111 21.44 11.27 -25.44
N LYS A 112 20.22 10.76 -25.66
CA LYS A 112 19.08 10.93 -24.76
C LYS A 112 18.99 9.75 -23.80
N ARG A 113 18.88 10.05 -22.50
CA ARG A 113 18.77 9.06 -21.43
C ARG A 113 17.32 8.71 -21.14
N TYR A 114 17.05 7.43 -20.93
CA TYR A 114 15.77 6.87 -20.51
C TYR A 114 16.01 5.84 -19.40
N ASP A 115 15.16 5.88 -18.38
CA ASP A 115 15.22 4.95 -17.24
C ASP A 115 14.13 3.90 -17.40
N PHE A 116 14.55 2.65 -17.55
CA PHE A 116 13.69 1.47 -17.56
C PHE A 116 14.33 0.36 -16.73
N GLU A 117 13.55 -0.67 -16.41
CA GLU A 117 14.05 -1.86 -15.74
C GLU A 117 14.38 -2.92 -16.80
N LEU A 118 15.61 -3.45 -16.75
CA LEU A 118 16.03 -4.58 -17.57
C LEU A 118 15.75 -5.86 -16.78
N HIS A 119 14.99 -6.78 -17.36
CA HIS A 119 14.69 -8.08 -16.80
C HIS A 119 15.27 -9.17 -17.67
N SER A 120 15.76 -10.24 -17.05
CA SER A 120 16.24 -11.41 -17.76
C SER A 120 15.17 -12.51 -17.75
N ILE A 121 14.92 -13.13 -18.89
CA ILE A 121 13.87 -14.12 -19.09
C ILE A 121 14.36 -15.28 -19.95
N SER A 122 13.88 -16.48 -19.69
CA SER A 122 14.07 -17.58 -20.62
C SER A 122 12.99 -17.54 -21.74
N ILE A 123 13.39 -17.84 -22.99
CA ILE A 123 12.48 -17.70 -24.14
C ILE A 123 11.20 -18.54 -24.01
N PRO A 124 11.23 -19.81 -23.53
CA PRO A 124 10.01 -20.59 -23.35
C PRO A 124 9.02 -19.99 -22.33
N LEU A 125 9.50 -19.12 -21.44
CA LEU A 125 8.62 -18.42 -20.51
C LEU A 125 7.73 -17.38 -21.23
N LEU A 126 8.19 -16.78 -22.31
CA LEU A 126 7.35 -15.87 -23.13
C LEU A 126 6.12 -16.59 -23.67
N GLU A 127 6.22 -17.91 -23.93
CA GLU A 127 5.08 -18.76 -24.33
C GLU A 127 4.16 -19.05 -23.15
N ALA A 128 4.74 -19.41 -22.01
CA ALA A 128 3.97 -19.68 -20.78
C ALA A 128 3.13 -18.45 -20.35
N LEU A 129 3.68 -17.26 -20.52
CA LEU A 129 3.01 -15.99 -20.22
C LEU A 129 2.13 -15.48 -21.40
N SER A 130 2.12 -16.21 -22.53
CA SER A 130 1.36 -15.83 -23.74
C SER A 130 1.67 -14.39 -24.23
N VAL A 131 2.96 -14.04 -24.24
CA VAL A 131 3.42 -12.70 -24.65
C VAL A 131 3.11 -12.45 -26.11
N GLU A 132 2.37 -11.39 -26.40
CA GLU A 132 1.97 -10.97 -27.74
C GLU A 132 3.06 -10.09 -28.36
N MET A 133 3.69 -10.56 -29.46
CA MET A 133 4.65 -9.77 -30.22
C MET A 133 3.92 -8.85 -31.20
N ILE A 134 4.24 -7.56 -31.16
CA ILE A 134 3.70 -6.54 -32.07
C ILE A 134 4.56 -6.42 -33.32
N ALA A 135 5.88 -6.53 -33.15
CA ALA A 135 6.86 -6.48 -34.22
C ALA A 135 8.09 -7.33 -33.90
N GLY A 136 8.79 -7.82 -34.92
CA GLY A 136 9.99 -8.63 -34.75
C GLY A 136 9.67 -10.08 -34.35
N ASP A 137 10.70 -10.79 -33.87
CA ASP A 137 10.62 -12.22 -33.52
C ASP A 137 11.37 -12.51 -32.19
N LYS A 138 10.65 -13.11 -31.22
CA LYS A 138 11.17 -13.50 -29.90
C LYS A 138 12.34 -14.50 -30.01
N GLU A 139 12.36 -15.36 -31.04
CA GLU A 139 13.42 -16.35 -31.24
C GLU A 139 14.79 -15.70 -31.51
N GLN A 140 14.82 -14.47 -32.01
CA GLN A 140 16.05 -13.71 -32.19
C GLN A 140 16.75 -13.33 -30.87
N LEU A 141 16.07 -13.40 -29.72
CA LEU A 141 16.71 -13.31 -28.41
C LEU A 141 17.79 -14.39 -28.17
N ASN A 142 17.81 -15.46 -28.96
CA ASN A 142 18.90 -16.43 -28.91
C ASN A 142 20.24 -15.87 -29.35
N ARG A 143 20.27 -14.76 -30.09
CA ARG A 143 21.52 -14.08 -30.49
C ARG A 143 22.05 -13.27 -29.29
N PRO A 144 23.34 -13.37 -28.96
CA PRO A 144 23.93 -12.53 -27.92
C PRO A 144 23.80 -11.03 -28.24
N GLY A 145 23.55 -10.22 -27.21
CA GLY A 145 23.44 -8.77 -27.37
C GLY A 145 22.13 -8.31 -28.00
N THR A 146 21.05 -9.05 -27.81
CA THR A 146 19.71 -8.69 -28.30
C THR A 146 18.74 -8.52 -27.14
N VAL A 147 17.72 -7.67 -27.33
CA VAL A 147 16.62 -7.43 -26.39
C VAL A 147 15.30 -7.31 -27.14
N ILE A 148 14.22 -7.60 -26.44
CA ILE A 148 12.87 -7.17 -26.85
C ILE A 148 12.36 -6.11 -25.89
N ILE A 149 11.57 -5.17 -26.39
CA ILE A 149 11.07 -4.05 -25.60
C ILE A 149 9.55 -3.98 -25.65
N SER A 150 8.93 -3.45 -24.61
CA SER A 150 7.48 -3.24 -24.61
C SER A 150 7.11 -2.09 -25.55
N ASP A 151 5.87 -2.09 -26.02
CA ASP A 151 5.30 -1.00 -26.83
C ASP A 151 5.29 0.35 -26.07
N VAL A 152 5.23 0.31 -24.74
CA VAL A 152 5.35 1.50 -23.89
C VAL A 152 6.78 2.04 -23.94
N ALA A 153 7.78 1.19 -23.81
CA ALA A 153 9.18 1.57 -23.93
C ALA A 153 9.51 2.04 -25.34
N ALA A 154 9.05 1.30 -26.36
CA ALA A 154 9.23 1.64 -27.77
C ALA A 154 8.69 3.06 -28.09
N ARG A 155 7.47 3.38 -27.65
CA ARG A 155 6.89 4.72 -27.84
C ARG A 155 7.65 5.80 -27.08
N LYS A 156 8.05 5.55 -25.84
CA LYS A 156 8.75 6.53 -24.99
C LYS A 156 10.16 6.82 -25.50
N MET A 157 10.87 5.79 -25.94
CA MET A 157 12.22 5.89 -26.48
C MET A 157 12.24 6.22 -27.99
N MET A 158 11.11 6.12 -28.68
CA MET A 158 10.99 6.27 -30.15
C MET A 158 11.88 5.30 -30.93
N VAL A 159 11.95 4.03 -30.49
CA VAL A 159 12.75 2.96 -31.12
C VAL A 159 11.87 1.77 -31.47
N GLY A 160 12.31 0.99 -32.44
CA GLY A 160 11.65 -0.23 -32.89
C GLY A 160 12.63 -1.36 -33.16
N ALA A 161 12.12 -2.45 -33.79
CA ALA A 161 12.98 -3.58 -34.15
C ALA A 161 14.04 -3.16 -35.17
N GLY A 162 15.29 -3.50 -34.94
CA GLY A 162 16.48 -3.13 -35.72
C GLY A 162 17.29 -1.97 -35.12
N ASP A 163 16.75 -1.24 -34.14
CA ASP A 163 17.44 -0.13 -33.49
C ASP A 163 18.41 -0.62 -32.41
N MET A 164 19.39 0.22 -32.09
CA MET A 164 20.42 -0.07 -31.08
C MET A 164 20.17 0.70 -29.81
N LEU A 165 20.21 -0.01 -28.68
CA LEU A 165 20.16 0.55 -27.33
C LEU A 165 21.55 0.47 -26.69
N TYR A 166 21.95 1.55 -26.04
CA TYR A 166 23.14 1.56 -25.21
C TYR A 166 22.69 1.57 -23.74
N TYR A 167 23.29 0.76 -22.88
CA TYR A 167 22.89 0.69 -21.48
C TYR A 167 24.08 0.44 -20.55
N SER A 168 23.89 0.72 -19.28
CA SER A 168 24.85 0.65 -18.18
C SER A 168 25.78 1.84 -18.03
N ASN A 169 26.23 2.53 -19.08
CA ASN A 169 27.09 3.72 -18.99
C ASN A 169 26.86 4.65 -20.17
N HIS A 170 27.19 5.91 -20.00
CA HIS A 170 27.14 6.88 -21.11
C HIS A 170 28.03 6.45 -22.29
N PRO A 171 27.52 6.44 -23.54
CA PRO A 171 28.23 5.90 -24.69
C PRO A 171 29.64 6.48 -24.99
N GLU A 172 29.88 7.71 -24.59
CA GLU A 172 31.18 8.36 -24.82
C GLU A 172 32.28 7.95 -23.82
N LYS A 173 31.94 7.27 -22.73
CA LYS A 173 32.89 6.95 -21.65
C LYS A 173 33.14 5.45 -21.48
N SER A 174 33.54 4.74 -22.51
CA SER A 174 34.03 3.34 -22.57
C SER A 174 33.35 2.24 -21.71
N GLN A 175 33.26 1.02 -22.26
CA GLN A 175 32.63 -0.20 -21.73
C GLN A 175 31.12 -0.18 -21.71
N ASN A 176 30.47 0.41 -22.68
CA ASN A 176 29.06 0.32 -22.89
C ASN A 176 28.63 -1.09 -23.25
N ARG A 177 27.59 -1.56 -22.64
CA ARG A 177 26.82 -2.63 -23.22
C ARG A 177 25.87 -2.03 -24.23
N TRP A 178 25.74 -2.72 -25.35
CA TRP A 178 24.78 -2.38 -26.38
C TRP A 178 23.95 -3.60 -26.71
N ALA A 179 22.73 -3.39 -27.12
CA ALA A 179 21.84 -4.46 -27.55
C ALA A 179 21.04 -3.99 -28.77
N GLU A 180 20.82 -4.90 -29.70
CA GLU A 180 19.90 -4.73 -30.81
C GLU A 180 18.49 -5.03 -30.33
N VAL A 181 17.53 -4.15 -30.60
CA VAL A 181 16.10 -4.41 -30.40
C VAL A 181 15.61 -5.36 -31.48
N VAL A 182 15.34 -6.61 -31.15
CA VAL A 182 14.91 -7.62 -32.13
C VAL A 182 13.39 -7.79 -32.18
N GLY A 183 12.67 -7.16 -31.27
CA GLY A 183 11.22 -7.18 -31.28
C GLY A 183 10.58 -6.22 -30.29
N VAL A 184 9.31 -5.94 -30.56
CA VAL A 184 8.44 -5.15 -29.72
C VAL A 184 7.27 -6.02 -29.28
N PHE A 185 7.03 -6.11 -27.98
CA PHE A 185 5.93 -6.86 -27.40
C PHE A 185 4.91 -5.94 -26.73
N LYS A 186 3.69 -6.39 -26.59
CA LYS A 186 2.64 -5.69 -25.85
C LYS A 186 2.97 -5.71 -24.36
N ALA A 187 3.06 -4.54 -23.72
CA ALA A 187 3.37 -4.41 -22.30
C ALA A 187 2.40 -5.23 -21.45
N PHE A 188 2.93 -5.81 -20.37
CA PHE A 188 2.08 -6.42 -19.35
C PHE A 188 1.18 -5.38 -18.69
N ASP A 189 -0.01 -5.79 -18.30
CA ASP A 189 -0.93 -4.91 -17.56
C ASP A 189 -0.37 -4.55 -16.18
N ASP A 190 -0.73 -3.36 -15.68
CA ASP A 190 -0.22 -2.81 -14.41
C ASP A 190 -0.53 -3.68 -13.19
N ASN A 191 -1.57 -4.52 -13.26
CA ASN A 191 -1.95 -5.45 -12.20
C ASN A 191 -1.36 -6.85 -12.38
N THR A 192 -0.15 -6.94 -12.90
CA THR A 192 0.61 -8.19 -13.01
C THR A 192 1.97 -8.09 -12.33
N LEU A 193 2.52 -9.24 -11.95
CA LEU A 193 3.87 -9.35 -11.40
C LEU A 193 4.95 -8.85 -12.37
N PHE A 194 4.65 -8.84 -13.67
CA PHE A 194 5.57 -8.52 -14.75
C PHE A 194 5.38 -7.07 -15.27
N SER A 195 4.57 -6.25 -14.63
CA SER A 195 4.20 -4.91 -15.11
C SER A 195 5.39 -3.97 -15.34
N GLY A 196 6.49 -4.14 -14.59
CA GLY A 196 7.73 -3.36 -14.76
C GLY A 196 8.67 -3.89 -15.84
N ALA A 197 8.40 -5.04 -16.45
CA ALA A 197 9.27 -5.68 -17.42
C ALA A 197 9.13 -5.03 -18.80
N HIS A 198 9.78 -3.87 -18.97
CA HIS A 198 9.72 -3.12 -20.23
C HIS A 198 10.84 -3.43 -21.22
N VAL A 199 11.99 -3.93 -20.73
CA VAL A 199 13.12 -4.37 -21.55
C VAL A 199 13.50 -5.77 -21.08
N LEU A 200 13.48 -6.73 -22.00
CA LEU A 200 13.73 -8.14 -21.71
C LEU A 200 14.96 -8.63 -22.49
N GLU A 201 15.91 -9.23 -21.77
CA GLU A 201 17.04 -9.96 -22.34
C GLU A 201 16.96 -11.45 -22.01
N LYS A 202 17.66 -12.28 -22.76
CA LYS A 202 17.74 -13.73 -22.48
C LYS A 202 18.59 -14.01 -21.26
N ILE A 203 18.14 -14.94 -20.42
CA ILE A 203 18.97 -15.50 -19.34
C ILE A 203 20.12 -16.32 -19.95
N GLU A 204 21.34 -15.95 -19.59
CA GLU A 204 22.54 -16.70 -20.00
C GLU A 204 22.70 -17.96 -19.15
N PRO A 205 23.13 -19.09 -19.74
CA PRO A 205 23.42 -20.31 -19.00
C PRO A 205 24.52 -20.10 -17.95
N GLN A 206 24.31 -20.63 -16.76
CA GLN A 206 25.32 -20.55 -15.70
C GLN A 206 26.63 -21.27 -16.09
N ARG A 207 27.73 -20.53 -16.01
CA ARG A 207 29.06 -21.04 -16.37
C ARG A 207 29.65 -22.05 -15.37
N ASN A 208 29.23 -21.94 -14.07
CA ASN A 208 29.75 -22.80 -13.00
C ASN A 208 28.70 -23.78 -12.50
N VAL A 209 28.59 -24.92 -13.13
CA VAL A 209 27.56 -25.95 -12.87
C VAL A 209 27.64 -26.50 -11.44
N LYS A 210 28.81 -26.57 -10.83
CA LYS A 210 29.00 -27.20 -9.51
C LYS A 210 28.30 -26.48 -8.38
N TYR A 211 28.27 -25.13 -8.44
CA TYR A 211 27.65 -24.28 -7.41
C TYR A 211 26.36 -23.61 -7.86
N ALA A 212 25.90 -23.94 -9.06
CA ALA A 212 24.68 -23.39 -9.65
C ALA A 212 23.42 -23.67 -8.83
N ILE A 213 23.41 -24.73 -8.00
CA ILE A 213 22.32 -25.07 -7.10
C ILE A 213 22.10 -24.04 -5.98
N PHE A 214 23.11 -23.24 -5.66
CA PHE A 214 23.04 -22.20 -4.63
C PHE A 214 22.64 -20.84 -5.19
N ASP A 215 22.63 -20.72 -6.51
CA ASP A 215 22.13 -19.50 -7.15
C ASP A 215 20.60 -19.56 -7.25
N THR A 216 19.96 -18.88 -6.34
CA THR A 216 18.50 -18.80 -6.23
C THR A 216 17.98 -17.44 -6.69
N THR A 217 18.65 -16.85 -7.69
CA THR A 217 18.29 -15.52 -8.24
C THR A 217 17.04 -15.54 -9.10
N TYR A 218 16.63 -16.71 -9.62
CA TYR A 218 15.60 -16.84 -10.64
C TYR A 218 14.28 -17.32 -10.05
N ALA A 219 13.16 -16.71 -10.45
CA ALA A 219 11.85 -17.28 -10.21
C ALA A 219 11.53 -18.32 -11.30
N GLY A 220 11.14 -19.52 -10.90
CA GLY A 220 10.63 -20.53 -11.81
C GLY A 220 9.16 -20.27 -12.12
N VAL A 221 8.81 -20.17 -13.39
CA VAL A 221 7.41 -19.99 -13.81
C VAL A 221 7.08 -21.07 -14.84
N ILE A 222 6.03 -21.84 -14.58
CA ILE A 222 5.61 -22.97 -15.43
C ILE A 222 4.12 -22.92 -15.75
N LYS A 223 3.77 -23.30 -16.95
CA LYS A 223 2.39 -23.50 -17.40
C LYS A 223 2.12 -25.00 -17.55
N LEU A 224 1.14 -25.48 -16.83
CA LEU A 224 0.74 -26.90 -16.91
C LEU A 224 -0.38 -27.10 -17.93
N ARG A 225 -0.41 -28.29 -18.53
CA ARG A 225 -1.53 -28.76 -19.34
C ARG A 225 -2.80 -28.90 -18.49
N GLU A 226 -3.95 -28.80 -19.14
CA GLU A 226 -5.23 -28.88 -18.45
C GLU A 226 -5.37 -30.25 -17.70
N GLY A 227 -5.74 -30.16 -16.42
CA GLY A 227 -5.89 -31.32 -15.55
C GLY A 227 -4.60 -31.92 -14.96
N ALA A 228 -3.44 -31.31 -15.22
CA ALA A 228 -2.18 -31.75 -14.64
C ALA A 228 -2.05 -31.38 -13.16
N ASP A 229 -1.38 -32.23 -12.37
CA ASP A 229 -1.13 -32.00 -10.94
C ASP A 229 0.27 -31.42 -10.73
N ILE A 230 0.32 -30.22 -10.11
CA ILE A 230 1.57 -29.53 -9.77
C ILE A 230 2.48 -30.35 -8.85
N LYS A 231 1.92 -31.21 -7.99
CA LYS A 231 2.71 -32.01 -7.06
C LYS A 231 3.72 -32.89 -7.73
N LYS A 232 3.40 -33.44 -8.90
CA LYS A 232 4.36 -34.25 -9.67
C LYS A 232 5.59 -33.45 -10.07
N PHE A 233 5.41 -32.17 -10.40
CA PHE A 233 6.51 -31.28 -10.73
C PHE A 233 7.32 -30.94 -9.47
N GLU A 234 6.67 -30.63 -8.37
CA GLU A 234 7.34 -30.35 -7.10
C GLU A 234 8.16 -31.52 -6.60
N ASP A 235 7.59 -32.73 -6.59
CA ASP A 235 8.27 -33.94 -6.15
C ASP A 235 9.52 -34.25 -7.02
N GLN A 236 9.41 -34.07 -8.33
CA GLN A 236 10.54 -34.29 -9.24
C GLN A 236 11.61 -33.20 -9.05
N TRP A 237 11.19 -31.93 -8.84
CA TRP A 237 12.10 -30.83 -8.59
C TRP A 237 12.91 -31.07 -7.31
N ILE A 238 12.26 -31.45 -6.22
CA ILE A 238 12.90 -31.80 -4.94
C ILE A 238 13.89 -32.95 -5.11
N LYS A 239 13.51 -33.98 -5.87
CA LYS A 239 14.40 -35.10 -6.18
C LYS A 239 15.65 -34.63 -6.92
N ASN A 240 15.49 -33.88 -8.01
CA ASN A 240 16.60 -33.36 -8.80
C ASN A 240 17.52 -32.43 -7.96
N TYR A 241 16.95 -31.59 -7.12
CA TYR A 241 17.69 -30.73 -6.21
C TYR A 241 18.50 -31.53 -5.20
N THR A 242 17.88 -32.54 -4.58
CA THR A 242 18.54 -33.39 -3.59
C THR A 242 19.71 -34.16 -4.19
N GLU A 243 19.57 -34.69 -5.39
CA GLU A 243 20.64 -35.40 -6.10
C GLU A 243 21.79 -34.45 -6.45
N ALA A 244 21.49 -33.27 -6.99
CA ALA A 244 22.48 -32.28 -7.33
C ALA A 244 23.20 -31.71 -6.08
N TYR A 245 22.49 -31.53 -4.98
CA TYR A 245 23.08 -31.09 -3.70
C TYR A 245 24.09 -32.09 -3.16
N LYS A 246 23.72 -33.38 -3.12
CA LYS A 246 24.64 -34.47 -2.71
C LYS A 246 25.86 -34.56 -3.61
N ALA A 247 25.66 -34.42 -4.91
CA ALA A 247 26.77 -34.42 -5.88
C ALA A 247 27.72 -33.24 -5.69
N SER A 248 27.22 -32.07 -5.26
CA SER A 248 28.02 -30.85 -5.10
C SER A 248 28.81 -30.80 -3.80
N ILE A 249 28.23 -31.28 -2.70
CA ILE A 249 28.81 -31.16 -1.33
C ILE A 249 29.35 -32.48 -0.83
N GLY A 250 28.82 -33.58 -1.28
CA GLY A 250 29.18 -34.95 -0.89
C GLY A 250 27.98 -35.76 -0.39
N GLU A 251 28.06 -37.11 -0.52
CA GLU A 251 26.93 -38.00 -0.19
C GLU A 251 26.47 -37.96 1.30
N GLY A 252 27.35 -37.52 2.20
CA GLY A 252 27.04 -37.34 3.62
C GLY A 252 26.41 -36.01 3.96
N ALA A 253 26.16 -35.15 2.99
CA ALA A 253 25.57 -33.85 3.22
C ALA A 253 24.10 -33.95 3.64
N ILE A 254 23.74 -33.30 4.75
CA ILE A 254 22.37 -33.19 5.18
C ILE A 254 21.71 -32.16 4.28
N VAL A 255 20.82 -32.57 3.42
CA VAL A 255 19.97 -31.69 2.65
C VAL A 255 18.93 -31.15 3.62
N ALA A 256 18.96 -29.85 3.87
CA ALA A 256 17.85 -29.22 4.57
C ALA A 256 16.61 -29.41 3.68
N GLU A 257 15.60 -30.10 4.19
CA GLU A 257 14.31 -30.22 3.50
C GLU A 257 13.69 -28.85 3.42
N GLN A 258 13.97 -28.16 2.34
CA GLN A 258 13.27 -26.93 2.00
C GLN A 258 12.31 -27.25 0.86
N PRO A 259 11.04 -27.56 1.14
CA PRO A 259 10.08 -27.82 0.09
C PRO A 259 9.89 -26.54 -0.73
N VAL A 260 10.28 -26.57 -1.99
CA VAL A 260 9.85 -25.55 -2.96
C VAL A 260 8.40 -25.84 -3.31
N HIS A 261 7.57 -24.82 -3.27
CA HIS A 261 6.19 -24.89 -3.71
C HIS A 261 6.00 -24.08 -4.98
N PHE A 262 5.04 -24.47 -5.77
CA PHE A 262 4.61 -23.72 -6.95
C PHE A 262 3.15 -23.34 -6.78
N ILE A 263 2.89 -22.06 -6.65
CA ILE A 263 1.54 -21.51 -6.45
C ILE A 263 0.99 -20.96 -7.75
N LYS A 264 -0.33 -21.04 -7.94
CA LYS A 264 -0.98 -20.45 -9.11
C LYS A 264 -0.71 -18.95 -9.16
N LEU A 265 -0.41 -18.49 -10.34
CA LEU A 265 -0.12 -17.07 -10.56
C LEU A 265 -1.34 -16.18 -10.25
N SER A 266 -2.57 -16.68 -10.52
CA SER A 266 -3.83 -16.02 -10.13
C SER A 266 -4.03 -15.89 -8.62
N ASP A 267 -3.45 -16.80 -7.82
CA ASP A 267 -3.59 -16.81 -6.38
C ASP A 267 -2.41 -16.13 -5.66
N TYR A 268 -1.37 -15.73 -6.41
CA TYR A 268 -0.14 -15.16 -5.87
C TYR A 268 -0.38 -13.96 -4.93
N PHE A 269 -1.22 -13.02 -5.35
CA PHE A 269 -1.47 -11.78 -4.59
C PHE A 269 -2.11 -12.04 -3.22
N LEU A 270 -3.01 -13.02 -3.15
CA LEU A 270 -3.75 -13.40 -1.95
C LEU A 270 -3.19 -14.67 -1.29
N SER A 271 -2.02 -15.11 -1.69
CA SER A 271 -1.38 -16.31 -1.14
C SER A 271 -1.20 -16.16 0.38
N PRO A 272 -1.43 -17.25 1.16
CA PRO A 272 -1.11 -17.28 2.58
C PRO A 272 0.41 -17.22 2.83
N TYR A 273 1.20 -17.58 1.83
CA TYR A 273 2.65 -17.51 1.87
C TYR A 273 3.11 -16.06 1.79
N LYS A 274 3.80 -15.59 2.81
CA LYS A 274 4.37 -14.24 2.81
C LYS A 274 5.63 -14.26 1.94
N VAL A 275 5.50 -14.01 0.65
CA VAL A 275 6.64 -13.94 -0.26
C VAL A 275 7.36 -12.61 -0.04
N LYS A 276 8.64 -12.68 0.23
CA LYS A 276 9.54 -11.53 0.20
C LYS A 276 10.50 -11.69 -0.95
N TYR A 277 10.84 -10.57 -1.56
CA TYR A 277 12.03 -10.54 -2.37
C TYR A 277 13.24 -10.71 -1.48
N ASP A 278 14.16 -11.53 -1.95
CA ASP A 278 15.48 -11.62 -1.36
C ASP A 278 16.10 -10.21 -1.29
N SER A 279 16.66 -9.87 -0.14
CA SER A 279 17.28 -8.56 0.10
C SER A 279 18.48 -8.29 -0.81
N ASN A 280 19.02 -9.31 -1.45
CA ASN A 280 20.07 -9.21 -2.47
C ASN A 280 19.51 -8.75 -3.82
N ILE A 281 18.20 -8.80 -3.99
CA ILE A 281 17.52 -8.47 -5.22
C ILE A 281 17.00 -7.03 -5.13
N ARG A 282 17.50 -6.13 -5.98
CA ARG A 282 17.28 -4.68 -5.99
C ARG A 282 15.87 -4.26 -6.46
N THR A 283 14.84 -5.08 -6.29
CA THR A 283 13.51 -4.77 -6.80
C THR A 283 12.58 -4.20 -5.75
N LYS A 284 11.66 -3.37 -6.20
CA LYS A 284 10.43 -3.07 -5.45
C LYS A 284 9.75 -4.39 -5.09
N ASP A 285 9.18 -4.44 -3.89
CA ASP A 285 8.26 -5.48 -3.47
C ASP A 285 7.29 -5.79 -4.64
N PRO A 286 7.16 -7.04 -5.09
CA PRO A 286 6.35 -7.41 -6.26
C PRO A 286 4.85 -7.16 -6.09
N GLY A 287 4.48 -6.39 -5.08
CA GLY A 287 3.09 -6.06 -4.88
C GLY A 287 2.25 -7.23 -4.37
N GLN A 288 2.83 -8.13 -3.58
CA GLN A 288 2.01 -9.12 -2.88
C GLN A 288 1.09 -8.42 -1.89
N GLY A 289 -0.21 -8.63 -2.03
CA GLY A 289 -1.22 -8.16 -1.09
C GLY A 289 -1.31 -9.09 0.13
N THR A 290 -1.70 -8.52 1.26
CA THR A 290 -2.08 -9.33 2.40
C THR A 290 -3.60 -9.53 2.36
N PRO A 291 -4.12 -10.77 2.38
CA PRO A 291 -5.58 -11.01 2.36
C PRO A 291 -6.34 -10.21 3.41
N THR A 292 -5.80 -10.13 4.62
CA THR A 292 -6.39 -9.35 5.72
C THR A 292 -6.53 -7.86 5.37
N VAL A 293 -5.53 -7.28 4.71
CA VAL A 293 -5.56 -5.87 4.28
C VAL A 293 -6.64 -5.66 3.21
N LEU A 294 -6.69 -6.54 2.20
CA LEU A 294 -7.67 -6.44 1.13
C LEU A 294 -9.11 -6.57 1.64
N TYR A 295 -9.38 -7.57 2.50
CA TYR A 295 -10.70 -7.72 3.11
C TYR A 295 -11.04 -6.56 4.04
N SER A 296 -10.07 -5.99 4.76
CA SER A 296 -10.32 -4.80 5.58
C SER A 296 -10.65 -3.57 4.73
N GLN A 297 -9.97 -3.37 3.61
CA GLN A 297 -10.29 -2.30 2.64
C GLN A 297 -11.69 -2.47 2.06
N MET A 298 -12.07 -3.70 1.70
CA MET A 298 -13.42 -4.01 1.24
C MET A 298 -14.48 -3.72 2.32
N ALA A 299 -14.21 -4.10 3.58
CA ALA A 299 -15.10 -3.81 4.70
C ALA A 299 -15.27 -2.29 4.90
N VAL A 300 -14.17 -1.52 4.86
CA VAL A 300 -14.22 -0.05 4.97
C VAL A 300 -14.99 0.57 3.79
N ALA A 301 -14.83 0.05 2.57
CA ALA A 301 -15.59 0.50 1.41
C ALA A 301 -17.10 0.31 1.61
N ILE A 302 -17.50 -0.89 2.05
CA ILE A 302 -18.91 -1.22 2.36
C ILE A 302 -19.44 -0.31 3.46
N LEU A 303 -18.69 -0.13 4.56
CA LEU A 303 -19.10 0.72 5.68
C LEU A 303 -19.26 2.18 5.25
N THR A 304 -18.35 2.69 4.42
CA THR A 304 -18.41 4.09 3.92
C THR A 304 -19.68 4.33 3.10
N VAL A 305 -19.98 3.43 2.17
CA VAL A 305 -21.19 3.54 1.36
C VAL A 305 -22.46 3.34 2.21
N LEU A 306 -22.42 2.43 3.20
CA LEU A 306 -23.53 2.22 4.14
C LEU A 306 -23.83 3.49 4.94
N ILE A 307 -22.82 4.16 5.50
CA ILE A 307 -22.96 5.43 6.22
C ILE A 307 -23.63 6.48 5.31
N ALA A 308 -23.20 6.57 4.05
CA ALA A 308 -23.77 7.51 3.09
C ALA A 308 -25.25 7.24 2.83
N PHE A 309 -25.64 5.97 2.67
CA PHE A 309 -27.04 5.60 2.47
C PHE A 309 -27.86 5.72 3.75
N ILE A 310 -27.31 5.46 4.91
CA ILE A 310 -27.97 5.78 6.19
C ILE A 310 -28.27 7.29 6.26
N ASN A 311 -27.29 8.12 5.91
CA ASN A 311 -27.49 9.57 5.85
C ASN A 311 -28.58 9.96 4.85
N PHE A 312 -28.56 9.35 3.66
CA PHE A 312 -29.59 9.53 2.64
C PHE A 312 -31.00 9.17 3.16
N VAL A 313 -31.15 8.03 3.83
CA VAL A 313 -32.41 7.60 4.46
C VAL A 313 -32.85 8.58 5.54
N ASN A 314 -31.92 9.00 6.42
CA ASN A 314 -32.23 9.99 7.45
C ASN A 314 -32.73 11.31 6.87
N PHE A 315 -32.15 11.76 5.75
CA PHE A 315 -32.61 12.92 5.01
C PHE A 315 -34.05 12.76 4.48
N PHE A 316 -34.36 11.60 3.86
CA PHE A 316 -35.73 11.32 3.41
C PHE A 316 -36.73 11.34 4.53
N PHE A 317 -36.42 10.72 5.68
CA PHE A 317 -37.27 10.72 6.87
C PHE A 317 -37.46 12.11 7.48
N ALA A 318 -36.44 12.96 7.41
CA ALA A 318 -36.55 14.33 7.88
C ALA A 318 -37.57 15.14 7.09
N LEU A 319 -37.74 14.87 5.79
CA LEU A 319 -38.70 15.56 4.94
C LEU A 319 -40.15 15.02 5.02
N ILE A 320 -40.39 13.86 5.66
CA ILE A 320 -41.71 13.23 5.71
C ILE A 320 -42.83 14.17 6.20
N PRO A 321 -42.70 14.89 7.36
CA PRO A 321 -43.76 15.71 7.88
C PRO A 321 -44.26 16.80 6.91
N VAL A 322 -43.37 17.32 6.10
CA VAL A 322 -43.68 18.36 5.09
C VAL A 322 -44.28 17.74 3.82
N ARG A 323 -43.80 16.56 3.41
CA ARG A 323 -44.23 15.87 2.19
C ARG A 323 -45.56 15.17 2.32
N ILE A 324 -45.91 14.72 3.54
CA ILE A 324 -47.14 13.95 3.77
C ILE A 324 -48.39 14.75 3.39
N ARG A 325 -48.38 16.09 3.58
CA ARG A 325 -49.47 16.95 3.18
C ARG A 325 -49.65 16.98 1.66
N ALA A 326 -48.58 17.15 0.93
CA ALA A 326 -48.58 17.15 -0.54
C ALA A 326 -48.98 15.77 -1.11
N VAL A 327 -48.48 14.67 -0.53
CA VAL A 327 -48.82 13.30 -0.94
C VAL A 327 -50.32 13.02 -0.73
N ASN A 328 -50.87 13.43 0.41
CA ASN A 328 -52.30 13.21 0.68
C ASN A 328 -53.22 14.10 -0.18
N ILE A 329 -52.82 15.33 -0.49
CA ILE A 329 -53.50 16.17 -1.46
C ILE A 329 -53.51 15.46 -2.84
N SER A 330 -52.37 14.95 -3.28
CA SER A 330 -52.30 14.21 -4.57
C SER A 330 -53.20 12.98 -4.58
N LYS A 331 -53.33 12.25 -3.44
CA LYS A 331 -54.24 11.11 -3.32
C LYS A 331 -55.71 11.54 -3.45
N VAL A 332 -56.08 12.69 -2.84
CA VAL A 332 -57.45 13.23 -2.99
C VAL A 332 -57.76 13.56 -4.45
N PHE A 333 -56.75 13.98 -5.24
CA PHE A 333 -56.87 14.21 -6.66
C PHE A 333 -56.65 12.94 -7.51
N GLY A 334 -56.70 11.74 -6.93
CA GLY A 334 -56.71 10.47 -7.62
C GLY A 334 -55.32 9.82 -7.88
N ALA A 335 -54.23 10.33 -7.32
CA ALA A 335 -52.92 9.68 -7.45
C ALA A 335 -52.89 8.33 -6.70
N THR A 336 -52.46 7.27 -7.39
CA THR A 336 -52.34 5.94 -6.79
C THR A 336 -51.07 5.84 -5.93
N ASN A 337 -51.11 4.96 -4.90
CA ASN A 337 -49.93 4.71 -4.07
C ASN A 337 -48.74 4.25 -4.89
N GLY A 338 -48.92 3.48 -5.97
CA GLY A 338 -47.86 3.01 -6.84
C GLY A 338 -47.17 4.17 -7.58
N SER A 339 -47.95 5.09 -8.18
CA SER A 339 -47.43 6.27 -8.87
C SER A 339 -46.58 7.17 -7.94
N LEU A 340 -47.08 7.35 -6.70
CA LEU A 340 -46.37 8.15 -5.70
C LEU A 340 -45.06 7.47 -5.26
N ARG A 341 -45.06 6.14 -5.01
CA ARG A 341 -43.84 5.38 -4.70
C ARG A 341 -42.82 5.47 -5.82
N TRP A 342 -43.22 5.30 -7.06
CA TRP A 342 -42.33 5.47 -8.22
C TRP A 342 -41.72 6.86 -8.30
N SER A 343 -42.47 7.91 -7.97
CA SER A 343 -41.94 9.27 -7.93
C SER A 343 -40.84 9.42 -6.87
N PHE A 344 -40.98 8.81 -5.70
CA PHE A 344 -39.94 8.82 -4.66
C PHE A 344 -38.71 8.00 -5.05
N LEU A 345 -38.91 6.81 -5.66
CA LEU A 345 -37.79 6.01 -6.16
C LEU A 345 -37.01 6.72 -7.28
N PHE A 346 -37.72 7.40 -8.17
CA PHE A 346 -37.10 8.21 -9.21
C PHE A 346 -36.29 9.36 -8.61
N GLU A 347 -36.81 10.06 -7.60
CA GLU A 347 -36.08 11.13 -6.92
C GLU A 347 -34.81 10.60 -6.25
N ALA A 348 -34.89 9.46 -5.58
CA ALA A 348 -33.74 8.80 -4.96
C ALA A 348 -32.67 8.44 -5.96
N LEU A 349 -33.06 7.80 -7.07
CA LEU A 349 -32.15 7.46 -8.18
C LEU A 349 -31.51 8.70 -8.80
N ALA A 350 -32.32 9.74 -9.05
CA ALA A 350 -31.80 10.98 -9.66
C ALA A 350 -30.74 11.65 -8.79
N LEU A 351 -31.01 11.78 -7.46
CA LEU A 351 -30.03 12.34 -6.51
C LEU A 351 -28.76 11.51 -6.46
N THR A 352 -28.90 10.20 -6.40
CA THR A 352 -27.76 9.27 -6.31
C THR A 352 -26.92 9.30 -7.59
N LEU A 353 -27.54 9.25 -8.78
CA LEU A 353 -26.83 9.29 -10.06
C LEU A 353 -26.14 10.64 -10.31
N ILE A 354 -26.78 11.75 -9.92
CA ILE A 354 -26.14 13.08 -9.98
C ILE A 354 -24.91 13.11 -9.07
N SER A 355 -25.02 12.60 -7.84
CA SER A 355 -23.90 12.54 -6.91
C SER A 355 -22.75 11.65 -7.42
N LEU A 356 -23.08 10.52 -8.04
CA LEU A 356 -22.09 9.63 -8.66
C LEU A 356 -21.42 10.30 -9.86
N ALA A 357 -22.18 10.98 -10.73
CA ALA A 357 -21.61 11.69 -11.87
C ALA A 357 -20.65 12.80 -11.43
N ILE A 358 -21.02 13.56 -10.38
CA ILE A 358 -20.13 14.58 -9.80
C ILE A 358 -18.88 13.91 -9.19
N ALA A 359 -19.02 12.79 -8.50
CA ALA A 359 -17.90 12.04 -7.94
C ALA A 359 -16.92 11.59 -9.01
N LEU A 360 -17.41 10.96 -10.10
CA LEU A 360 -16.57 10.54 -11.22
C LEU A 360 -15.91 11.73 -11.94
N TYR A 361 -16.62 12.85 -12.07
CA TYR A 361 -16.02 14.07 -12.63
C TYR A 361 -14.87 14.60 -11.76
N LEU A 362 -15.06 14.64 -10.43
CA LEU A 362 -14.01 15.07 -9.50
C LEU A 362 -12.83 14.10 -9.46
N MET A 363 -13.06 12.82 -9.72
CA MET A 363 -11.97 11.84 -9.82
C MET A 363 -10.98 12.15 -10.92
N ILE A 364 -11.40 12.80 -12.02
CA ILE A 364 -10.48 13.24 -13.08
C ILE A 364 -9.42 14.22 -12.55
N ALA A 365 -9.78 15.04 -11.56
CA ALA A 365 -8.83 15.96 -10.92
C ALA A 365 -8.02 15.31 -9.79
N ILE A 366 -8.54 14.22 -9.20
CA ILE A 366 -7.92 13.56 -8.03
C ILE A 366 -6.97 12.44 -8.48
N GLN A 367 -7.20 11.83 -9.63
CA GLN A 367 -6.48 10.63 -10.10
C GLN A 367 -4.95 10.79 -10.11
N ASP A 368 -4.43 12.00 -10.39
CA ASP A 368 -3.00 12.31 -10.44
C ASP A 368 -2.53 13.13 -9.21
N SER A 369 -3.36 13.17 -8.15
CA SER A 369 -3.01 13.88 -6.92
C SER A 369 -2.16 13.01 -5.99
N PHE A 370 -1.69 13.61 -4.87
CA PHE A 370 -0.94 12.89 -3.83
C PHE A 370 -1.67 11.64 -3.30
N ILE A 371 -2.99 11.50 -3.50
CA ILE A 371 -3.75 10.31 -3.09
C ILE A 371 -3.33 9.09 -3.90
N ALA A 372 -2.94 9.27 -5.17
CA ALA A 372 -2.45 8.18 -6.02
C ALA A 372 -1.19 7.52 -5.44
N ASP A 373 -0.35 8.24 -4.69
CA ASP A 373 0.85 7.69 -4.06
C ASP A 373 0.55 6.67 -2.94
N PHE A 374 -0.67 6.68 -2.42
CA PHE A 374 -1.09 5.77 -1.35
C PHE A 374 -1.87 4.55 -1.81
N VAL A 375 -2.18 4.44 -3.10
CA VAL A 375 -2.82 3.27 -3.70
C VAL A 375 -1.84 2.54 -4.61
N ASN A 376 -2.09 1.26 -4.84
CA ASN A 376 -1.25 0.43 -5.71
C ASN A 376 -1.85 0.25 -7.13
N CYS A 377 -2.99 0.88 -7.40
CA CYS A 377 -3.70 0.80 -8.66
C CYS A 377 -3.80 2.17 -9.34
N SER A 378 -4.00 2.17 -10.65
CA SER A 378 -4.38 3.37 -11.38
C SER A 378 -5.76 3.86 -10.91
N LEU A 379 -5.88 5.16 -10.62
CA LEU A 379 -7.17 5.80 -10.31
C LEU A 379 -7.84 6.39 -11.56
N ALA A 380 -7.23 6.27 -12.74
CA ALA A 380 -7.79 6.79 -13.96
C ALA A 380 -9.08 6.04 -14.36
N LEU A 381 -10.11 6.80 -14.74
CA LEU A 381 -11.42 6.22 -15.03
C LEU A 381 -11.37 5.22 -16.20
N LYS A 382 -10.52 5.47 -17.20
CA LYS A 382 -10.34 4.61 -18.36
C LYS A 382 -9.85 3.20 -18.01
N ASP A 383 -9.00 3.09 -16.97
CA ASP A 383 -8.39 1.82 -16.56
C ASP A 383 -9.33 1.05 -15.61
N ASN A 384 -10.39 1.71 -15.10
CA ASN A 384 -11.31 1.18 -14.10
C ASN A 384 -12.77 1.04 -14.59
N ILE A 385 -12.99 0.86 -15.88
CA ILE A 385 -14.36 0.80 -16.47
C ILE A 385 -15.19 -0.33 -15.84
N VAL A 386 -14.61 -1.49 -15.63
CA VAL A 386 -15.28 -2.65 -14.99
C VAL A 386 -15.65 -2.32 -13.56
N THR A 387 -14.73 -1.71 -12.81
CA THR A 387 -14.97 -1.27 -11.42
C THR A 387 -16.10 -0.24 -11.34
N ILE A 388 -16.13 0.73 -12.29
CA ILE A 388 -17.22 1.72 -12.40
C ILE A 388 -18.56 1.02 -12.65
N GLY A 389 -18.59 0.01 -13.50
CA GLY A 389 -19.77 -0.80 -13.75
C GLY A 389 -20.32 -1.47 -12.48
N TRP A 390 -19.45 -2.10 -11.69
CA TRP A 390 -19.83 -2.68 -10.39
C TRP A 390 -20.29 -1.62 -9.40
N ILE A 391 -19.61 -0.48 -9.31
CA ILE A 391 -20.00 0.64 -8.45
C ILE A 391 -21.39 1.14 -8.82
N LEU A 392 -21.66 1.35 -10.11
CA LEU A 392 -22.97 1.78 -10.58
C LEU A 392 -24.07 0.79 -10.17
N LEU A 393 -23.82 -0.50 -10.37
CA LEU A 393 -24.78 -1.55 -9.99
C LEU A 393 -25.07 -1.53 -8.50
N ILE A 394 -24.05 -1.50 -7.67
CA ILE A 394 -24.17 -1.49 -6.19
C ILE A 394 -24.90 -0.23 -5.72
N VAL A 395 -24.50 0.93 -6.22
CA VAL A 395 -25.06 2.23 -5.84
C VAL A 395 -26.54 2.34 -6.24
N VAL A 396 -26.92 1.87 -7.42
CA VAL A 396 -28.31 1.83 -7.88
C VAL A 396 -29.14 0.88 -7.01
N ALA A 397 -28.62 -0.32 -6.72
CA ALA A 397 -29.31 -1.29 -5.87
C ALA A 397 -29.55 -0.73 -4.45
N LEU A 398 -28.52 -0.09 -3.87
CA LEU A 398 -28.60 0.53 -2.55
C LEU A 398 -29.56 1.75 -2.54
N ALA A 399 -29.56 2.57 -3.60
CA ALA A 399 -30.49 3.70 -3.71
C ALA A 399 -31.96 3.25 -3.72
N LEU A 400 -32.25 2.20 -4.51
CA LEU A 400 -33.59 1.63 -4.58
C LEU A 400 -34.03 1.05 -3.24
N THR A 401 -33.18 0.23 -2.60
CA THR A 401 -33.48 -0.39 -1.28
C THR A 401 -33.65 0.67 -0.20
N ALA A 402 -32.78 1.68 -0.15
CA ALA A 402 -32.85 2.77 0.83
C ALA A 402 -34.11 3.64 0.67
N ALA A 403 -34.59 3.81 -0.56
CA ALA A 403 -35.79 4.61 -0.82
C ALA A 403 -37.13 3.84 -0.68
N LEU A 404 -37.10 2.50 -0.79
CA LEU A 404 -38.31 1.66 -0.73
C LEU A 404 -39.10 1.87 0.57
N TYR A 405 -38.43 1.79 1.72
CA TYR A 405 -39.10 1.89 3.02
C TYR A 405 -39.66 3.31 3.29
N PRO A 406 -38.93 4.41 3.09
CA PRO A 406 -39.50 5.77 3.18
C PRO A 406 -40.66 6.00 2.22
N ALA A 407 -40.59 5.54 0.98
CA ALA A 407 -41.65 5.67 0.00
C ALA A 407 -42.93 4.91 0.40
N TRP A 408 -42.75 3.67 0.88
CA TRP A 408 -43.84 2.88 1.41
C TRP A 408 -44.47 3.57 2.64
N TYR A 409 -43.62 4.01 3.57
CA TYR A 409 -44.06 4.65 4.79
C TYR A 409 -44.86 5.93 4.56
N ILE A 410 -44.40 6.85 3.70
CA ILE A 410 -45.11 8.11 3.38
C ILE A 410 -46.43 7.82 2.71
N THR A 411 -46.52 6.82 1.84
CA THR A 411 -47.72 6.48 1.10
C THR A 411 -48.73 5.62 1.88
N SER A 412 -48.40 5.12 3.07
CA SER A 412 -49.30 4.32 3.89
C SER A 412 -50.36 5.17 4.69
N PHE A 413 -50.15 6.49 4.82
CA PHE A 413 -51.00 7.35 5.59
C PHE A 413 -52.31 7.65 4.86
N ALA A 414 -53.42 7.63 5.63
CA ALA A 414 -54.72 7.97 5.12
C ALA A 414 -54.89 9.49 4.94
N PRO A 415 -55.58 9.96 3.87
CA PRO A 415 -55.78 11.39 3.62
C PRO A 415 -56.46 12.16 4.76
N SER A 416 -57.35 11.51 5.51
CA SER A 416 -58.12 12.11 6.63
C SER A 416 -57.22 12.59 7.80
N LEU A 417 -56.04 11.98 7.98
CA LEU A 417 -55.09 12.39 9.04
C LEU A 417 -54.34 13.67 8.71
N ALA A 418 -54.14 13.95 7.43
CA ALA A 418 -53.45 15.15 6.98
C ALA A 418 -54.29 16.43 7.05
N ILE A 419 -55.65 16.31 6.95
CA ILE A 419 -56.58 17.44 6.98
C ILE A 419 -56.74 17.98 8.41
N LYS A 420 -56.64 17.09 9.42
CA LYS A 420 -56.78 17.48 10.84
C LYS A 420 -55.58 18.18 11.47
N GLY A 421 -54.50 18.45 10.73
CA GLY A 421 -53.38 19.29 11.18
C GLY A 421 -52.54 18.74 12.36
N ARG A 422 -52.87 17.60 12.92
CA ARG A 422 -52.19 17.01 14.07
C ARG A 422 -51.25 15.87 13.67
N PHE A 423 -50.25 16.16 12.88
CA PHE A 423 -49.21 15.19 12.55
C PHE A 423 -48.02 15.33 13.51
N GLY A 424 -48.13 14.84 14.72
CA GLY A 424 -47.00 14.55 15.57
C GLY A 424 -46.32 13.28 15.06
N GLY A 425 -45.13 13.38 14.41
CA GLY A 425 -44.43 12.30 13.76
C GLY A 425 -44.53 10.94 14.46
N SER A 426 -44.70 9.87 13.69
CA SER A 426 -44.87 8.53 14.26
C SER A 426 -43.67 8.15 15.12
N LYS A 427 -43.92 7.52 16.28
CA LYS A 427 -42.89 6.99 17.17
C LYS A 427 -41.94 6.04 16.43
N ALA A 428 -42.45 5.25 15.48
CA ALA A 428 -41.65 4.33 14.65
C ALA A 428 -40.59 5.06 13.76
N GLY A 429 -40.99 6.17 13.12
CA GLY A 429 -40.04 6.95 12.31
C GLY A 429 -38.95 7.65 13.12
N GLN A 430 -39.29 8.05 14.39
CA GLN A 430 -38.30 8.59 15.30
C GLN A 430 -37.33 7.49 15.80
N GLN A 431 -37.83 6.32 16.15
CA GLN A 431 -37.00 5.19 16.58
C GLN A 431 -36.06 4.74 15.48
N LEU A 432 -36.51 4.61 14.23
CA LEU A 432 -35.65 4.23 13.12
C LEU A 432 -34.51 5.21 12.93
N ARG A 433 -34.75 6.52 12.96
CA ARG A 433 -33.70 7.53 12.84
C ARG A 433 -32.68 7.44 13.98
N ILE A 434 -33.11 7.16 15.21
CA ILE A 434 -32.21 6.96 16.35
C ILE A 434 -31.31 5.75 16.10
N VAL A 435 -31.90 4.61 15.65
CA VAL A 435 -31.15 3.39 15.36
C VAL A 435 -30.17 3.62 14.22
N LEU A 436 -30.57 4.27 13.13
CA LEU A 436 -29.70 4.59 12.01
C LEU A 436 -28.55 5.51 12.43
N SER A 437 -28.85 6.56 13.22
CA SER A 437 -27.82 7.45 13.76
C SER A 437 -26.87 6.72 14.73
N PHE A 438 -27.40 5.83 15.56
CA PHE A 438 -26.61 4.99 16.46
C PHE A 438 -25.63 4.12 15.67
N VAL A 439 -26.09 3.40 14.64
CA VAL A 439 -25.22 2.59 13.78
C VAL A 439 -24.13 3.45 13.11
N GLN A 440 -24.53 4.59 12.55
CA GLN A 440 -23.63 5.52 11.87
C GLN A 440 -22.54 6.07 12.80
N PHE A 441 -22.91 6.54 14.00
CA PHE A 441 -21.91 7.03 14.96
C PHE A 441 -21.03 5.91 15.50
N SER A 442 -21.56 4.70 15.70
CA SER A 442 -20.76 3.56 16.15
C SER A 442 -19.71 3.19 15.13
N ILE A 443 -20.04 3.13 13.84
CA ILE A 443 -19.08 2.88 12.77
C ILE A 443 -18.03 3.99 12.73
N SER A 444 -18.45 5.27 12.72
CA SER A 444 -17.52 6.39 12.66
C SER A 444 -16.56 6.42 13.86
N MET A 445 -17.07 6.15 15.07
CA MET A 445 -16.25 6.10 16.28
C MET A 445 -15.24 4.95 16.25
N THR A 446 -15.66 3.77 15.79
CA THR A 446 -14.78 2.62 15.60
C THR A 446 -13.66 2.97 14.63
N LEU A 447 -13.96 3.58 13.48
CA LEU A 447 -12.95 4.01 12.51
C LEU A 447 -11.97 5.04 13.07
N ILE A 448 -12.41 5.98 13.91
CA ILE A 448 -11.54 6.94 14.59
C ILE A 448 -10.56 6.23 15.53
N ILE A 449 -11.06 5.30 16.35
CA ILE A 449 -10.23 4.52 17.28
C ILE A 449 -9.20 3.70 16.50
N LEU A 450 -9.62 2.98 15.45
CA LEU A 450 -8.73 2.19 14.59
C LEU A 450 -7.65 3.06 13.94
N THR A 451 -8.05 4.18 13.36
CA THR A 451 -7.11 5.13 12.73
C THR A 451 -6.06 5.64 13.71
N THR A 452 -6.49 6.01 14.92
CA THR A 452 -5.57 6.48 15.97
C THR A 452 -4.60 5.37 16.40
N ALA A 453 -5.08 4.12 16.54
CA ALA A 453 -4.25 2.97 16.89
C ALA A 453 -3.23 2.65 15.78
N PHE A 454 -3.63 2.67 14.51
CA PHE A 454 -2.75 2.44 13.37
C PHE A 454 -1.68 3.52 13.26
N TRP A 455 -2.06 4.78 13.47
CA TRP A 455 -1.11 5.88 13.49
C TRP A 455 -0.09 5.76 14.63
N LEU A 456 -0.53 5.34 15.82
CA LEU A 456 0.37 5.08 16.94
C LEU A 456 1.35 3.93 16.66
N GLN A 457 0.87 2.83 16.06
CA GLN A 457 1.73 1.72 15.65
C GLN A 457 2.76 2.17 14.60
N TYR A 458 2.33 2.86 13.56
CA TYR A 458 3.24 3.40 12.55
C TYR A 458 4.28 4.33 13.17
N ARG A 459 3.85 5.26 14.04
CA ARG A 459 4.77 6.18 14.73
C ARG A 459 5.74 5.44 15.64
N TYR A 460 5.28 4.41 16.33
CA TYR A 460 6.12 3.55 17.18
C TYR A 460 7.20 2.87 16.35
N MET A 461 6.85 2.31 15.21
CA MET A 461 7.80 1.66 14.29
C MET A 461 8.78 2.65 13.67
N ALA A 462 8.29 3.79 13.18
CA ALA A 462 9.10 4.81 12.52
C ALA A 462 10.07 5.54 13.48
N LYS A 463 9.79 5.52 14.79
CA LYS A 463 10.63 6.12 15.83
C LYS A 463 11.35 5.10 16.69
N TYR A 464 11.36 3.84 16.30
CA TYR A 464 12.08 2.81 17.04
C TYR A 464 13.58 3.08 17.01
N GLU A 465 14.21 2.99 18.15
CA GLU A 465 15.66 3.17 18.27
C GLU A 465 16.38 1.98 17.59
N MET A 466 17.04 2.27 16.47
CA MET A 466 17.77 1.26 15.69
C MET A 466 19.09 0.83 16.34
N GLY A 467 19.50 1.48 17.44
CA GLY A 467 20.74 1.19 18.16
C GLY A 467 22.01 1.75 17.48
N PHE A 468 21.84 2.61 16.48
CA PHE A 468 22.93 3.35 15.85
C PHE A 468 22.48 4.79 15.53
N ASP A 469 23.45 5.71 15.47
CA ASP A 469 23.19 7.11 15.19
C ASP A 469 23.15 7.38 13.68
N TYR A 470 21.97 7.75 13.17
CA TYR A 470 21.72 8.08 11.77
C TYR A 470 21.28 9.53 11.56
N GLU A 471 21.28 10.37 12.62
CA GLU A 471 20.88 11.78 12.49
C GLU A 471 21.83 12.54 11.56
N ASN A 472 21.25 13.33 10.65
CA ASN A 472 21.98 14.09 9.62
C ASN A 472 22.87 13.23 8.71
N VAL A 473 22.59 11.94 8.59
CA VAL A 473 23.31 11.06 7.66
C VAL A 473 22.59 11.02 6.32
N VAL A 474 23.33 11.33 5.26
CA VAL A 474 22.91 11.17 3.88
C VAL A 474 23.72 10.08 3.19
N LYS A 475 23.07 9.39 2.29
CA LYS A 475 23.65 8.34 1.47
C LYS A 475 23.58 8.74 0.00
N PHE A 476 24.63 8.37 -0.75
CA PHE A 476 24.61 8.31 -2.19
C PHE A 476 25.32 7.07 -2.70
N ASN A 477 25.06 6.68 -3.93
CA ASN A 477 25.67 5.54 -4.56
C ASN A 477 26.72 6.01 -5.57
N LEU A 478 27.90 5.38 -5.53
CA LEU A 478 28.84 5.46 -6.61
C LEU A 478 28.45 4.42 -7.66
N ASN A 479 28.03 4.89 -8.82
CA ASN A 479 27.76 3.99 -9.93
C ASN A 479 29.08 3.67 -10.62
N TYR A 480 29.48 2.38 -10.52
CA TYR A 480 30.49 1.69 -11.32
C TYR A 480 32.00 1.75 -10.98
N SER A 481 32.63 0.76 -11.52
CA SER A 481 33.93 0.20 -11.25
C SER A 481 35.10 1.18 -11.02
N HIS A 482 35.12 2.35 -11.67
CA HIS A 482 36.22 3.30 -11.50
C HIS A 482 36.09 4.13 -10.21
N ALA A 483 34.93 4.70 -9.94
CA ALA A 483 34.66 5.48 -8.72
C ALA A 483 34.79 4.62 -7.45
N VAL A 484 34.32 3.38 -7.52
CA VAL A 484 34.39 2.42 -6.41
C VAL A 484 35.83 2.06 -6.03
N ASN A 485 36.74 2.08 -6.99
CA ASN A 485 38.14 1.85 -6.71
C ASN A 485 38.86 3.09 -6.11
N HIS A 486 38.23 4.26 -6.11
CA HIS A 486 38.76 5.51 -5.60
C HIS A 486 38.06 6.06 -4.38
N VAL A 487 37.32 5.20 -3.64
CA VAL A 487 36.50 5.59 -2.46
C VAL A 487 37.31 6.38 -1.44
N GLU A 488 38.58 6.01 -1.18
CA GLU A 488 39.44 6.71 -0.22
C GLU A 488 39.77 8.13 -0.68
N THR A 489 40.13 8.29 -1.94
CA THR A 489 40.43 9.62 -2.55
C THR A 489 39.17 10.51 -2.52
N ILE A 490 38.04 9.96 -2.91
CA ILE A 490 36.75 10.66 -2.85
C ILE A 490 36.44 11.09 -1.40
N ARG A 491 36.62 10.20 -0.44
CA ARG A 491 36.38 10.48 0.97
C ARG A 491 37.28 11.63 1.48
N GLU A 492 38.59 11.60 1.17
CA GLU A 492 39.52 12.65 1.58
C GLU A 492 39.12 14.00 1.01
N GLU A 493 38.71 14.05 -0.27
CA GLU A 493 38.23 15.27 -0.89
C GLU A 493 36.90 15.76 -0.25
N LEU A 494 35.95 14.85 0.04
CA LEU A 494 34.69 15.20 0.67
C LEU A 494 34.90 15.81 2.07
N LEU A 495 35.83 15.28 2.85
CA LEU A 495 36.15 15.78 4.19
C LEU A 495 36.80 17.17 4.21
N ARG A 496 37.24 17.71 3.06
CA ARG A 496 37.70 19.11 2.97
C ARG A 496 36.57 20.13 3.09
N ASN A 497 35.33 19.69 2.90
CA ASN A 497 34.16 20.56 3.09
C ASN A 497 33.77 20.58 4.58
N PRO A 498 33.79 21.78 5.24
CA PRO A 498 33.48 21.87 6.67
C PRO A 498 32.02 21.51 7.01
N MET A 499 31.14 21.40 6.03
CA MET A 499 29.76 20.94 6.24
C MET A 499 29.63 19.42 6.29
N ILE A 500 30.72 18.68 6.05
CA ILE A 500 30.77 17.20 6.13
C ILE A 500 31.63 16.83 7.33
N GLU A 501 31.02 16.21 8.35
CA GLU A 501 31.71 15.84 9.60
C GLU A 501 32.51 14.55 9.46
N ASP A 502 31.94 13.53 8.84
CA ASP A 502 32.59 12.24 8.60
C ASP A 502 31.99 11.53 7.39
N VAL A 503 32.75 10.59 6.81
CA VAL A 503 32.33 9.80 5.64
C VAL A 503 32.75 8.35 5.85
N THR A 504 31.82 7.41 5.59
CA THR A 504 32.07 5.97 5.56
C THR A 504 31.49 5.33 4.30
N ALA A 505 31.83 4.08 4.07
CA ALA A 505 31.35 3.35 2.90
C ALA A 505 31.01 1.89 3.24
N THR A 506 30.10 1.32 2.45
CA THR A 506 29.72 -0.08 2.55
C THR A 506 29.62 -0.69 1.14
N LYS A 507 29.74 -1.99 1.05
CA LYS A 507 29.60 -2.72 -0.22
C LYS A 507 28.15 -2.71 -0.71
N THR A 508 27.21 -2.91 0.21
CA THR A 508 25.77 -2.85 -0.05
C THR A 508 25.14 -1.80 0.84
N ASP A 509 23.89 -1.44 0.56
CA ASP A 509 23.10 -0.60 1.46
C ASP A 509 23.05 -1.21 2.87
N ILE A 510 23.21 -0.39 3.93
CA ILE A 510 23.14 -0.88 5.32
C ILE A 510 21.83 -1.60 5.65
N PHE A 511 20.76 -1.32 4.90
CA PHE A 511 19.47 -1.99 5.03
C PHE A 511 19.35 -3.24 4.14
N ARG A 512 20.45 -3.67 3.50
CA ARG A 512 20.57 -4.89 2.68
C ARG A 512 21.78 -5.69 3.10
N THR A 513 21.70 -7.02 3.00
CA THR A 513 22.84 -7.88 3.28
C THR A 513 23.83 -7.91 2.14
N SER A 514 25.13 -8.05 2.45
CA SER A 514 26.18 -8.34 1.46
C SER A 514 26.27 -9.83 1.14
N GLY A 515 25.75 -10.67 1.99
CA GLY A 515 25.75 -12.13 1.86
C GLY A 515 25.06 -12.76 3.07
N MET A 516 24.78 -14.03 2.95
CA MET A 516 24.19 -14.81 4.02
C MET A 516 25.05 -16.04 4.32
N ALA A 517 25.13 -16.42 5.60
CA ALA A 517 25.77 -17.65 6.04
C ALA A 517 24.80 -18.42 6.93
N THR A 518 24.84 -19.75 6.86
CA THR A 518 24.00 -20.60 7.70
C THR A 518 24.85 -21.25 8.78
N PHE A 519 24.47 -21.08 10.01
CA PHE A 519 25.08 -21.71 11.18
C PHE A 519 24.09 -22.69 11.81
N ARG A 520 24.62 -23.67 12.51
CA ARG A 520 23.78 -24.59 13.30
C ARG A 520 23.80 -24.12 14.76
N ALA A 521 22.63 -23.83 15.29
CA ALA A 521 22.45 -23.47 16.70
C ALA A 521 22.68 -24.69 17.62
N ASP A 522 22.84 -24.44 18.90
CA ASP A 522 23.08 -25.51 19.90
C ASP A 522 21.93 -26.50 20.01
N ASN A 523 20.71 -26.06 19.74
CA ASN A 523 19.51 -26.89 19.70
C ASN A 523 19.37 -27.73 18.41
N GLY A 524 20.32 -27.59 17.48
CA GLY A 524 20.34 -28.28 16.18
C GLY A 524 19.68 -27.53 15.05
N ASP A 525 19.00 -26.42 15.31
CA ASP A 525 18.35 -25.59 14.30
C ASP A 525 19.38 -24.88 13.42
N LEU A 526 18.98 -24.58 12.16
CA LEU A 526 19.79 -23.80 11.25
C LEU A 526 19.46 -22.31 11.45
N VAL A 527 20.47 -21.48 11.66
CA VAL A 527 20.34 -20.04 11.84
C VAL A 527 20.98 -19.34 10.65
N GLU A 528 20.22 -18.54 9.96
CA GLU A 528 20.74 -17.64 8.90
C GLU A 528 21.30 -16.38 9.53
N VAL A 529 22.48 -16.00 9.08
CA VAL A 529 23.25 -14.86 9.57
C VAL A 529 23.52 -13.94 8.41
N GLU A 530 23.09 -12.71 8.52
CA GLU A 530 23.36 -11.67 7.55
C GLU A 530 24.80 -11.17 7.69
N MET A 531 25.44 -10.93 6.56
CA MET A 531 26.80 -10.43 6.50
C MET A 531 26.83 -9.05 5.87
N MET A 532 27.61 -8.15 6.47
CA MET A 532 27.81 -6.80 5.98
C MET A 532 29.31 -6.54 5.81
N GLU A 533 29.70 -6.10 4.62
CA GLU A 533 31.05 -5.65 4.33
C GLU A 533 31.12 -4.13 4.36
N VAL A 534 31.95 -3.59 5.26
CA VAL A 534 31.98 -2.17 5.58
C VAL A 534 33.42 -1.63 5.63
N ARG A 535 33.55 -0.32 5.53
CA ARG A 535 34.82 0.36 5.80
C ARG A 535 35.15 0.33 7.31
N TYR A 536 36.42 0.31 7.66
CA TYR A 536 36.92 0.17 9.06
C TYR A 536 36.35 1.22 10.02
N ASN A 537 36.01 2.45 9.56
CA ASN A 537 35.45 3.48 10.44
C ASN A 537 33.91 3.41 10.60
N PHE A 538 33.26 2.38 10.06
CA PHE A 538 31.80 2.23 10.03
C PHE A 538 31.16 2.26 11.43
N LEU A 539 31.69 1.46 12.37
CA LEU A 539 31.16 1.36 13.73
C LEU A 539 31.27 2.71 14.46
N LYS A 540 32.40 3.39 14.31
CA LYS A 540 32.63 4.72 14.86
C LYS A 540 31.74 5.78 14.21
N PHE A 541 31.58 5.74 12.90
CA PHE A 541 30.72 6.65 12.12
C PHE A 541 29.27 6.59 12.59
N PHE A 542 28.70 5.39 12.73
CA PHE A 542 27.35 5.18 13.21
C PHE A 542 27.22 5.12 14.74
N ARG A 543 28.32 5.37 15.47
CA ARG A 543 28.37 5.34 16.93
C ARG A 543 27.80 4.05 17.53
N ILE A 544 28.06 2.91 16.88
CA ILE A 544 27.60 1.59 17.30
C ILE A 544 28.43 1.15 18.50
N PRO A 545 27.83 0.85 19.68
CA PRO A 545 28.57 0.36 20.83
C PRO A 545 29.09 -1.05 20.58
N VAL A 546 30.39 -1.25 20.82
CA VAL A 546 31.07 -2.55 20.67
C VAL A 546 31.62 -2.98 22.03
N GLU A 547 31.30 -4.19 22.44
CA GLU A 547 31.95 -4.86 23.58
C GLU A 547 33.16 -5.63 23.06
N GLY A 548 34.39 -5.20 23.36
CA GLY A 548 35.65 -5.74 22.86
C GLY A 548 36.46 -4.70 22.13
N GLN A 549 37.13 -5.09 21.03
CA GLN A 549 37.94 -4.19 20.24
C GLN A 549 37.14 -3.64 19.04
N ASP A 550 37.24 -2.34 18.83
CA ASP A 550 36.73 -1.68 17.64
C ASP A 550 37.68 -1.98 16.44
N PHE A 551 37.15 -1.76 15.22
CA PHE A 551 37.99 -1.82 14.03
C PHE A 551 39.07 -0.75 14.05
N THR A 552 40.33 -1.16 14.13
CA THR A 552 41.45 -0.22 14.16
C THR A 552 42.20 -0.14 12.83
N THR A 553 42.10 -1.17 12.02
CA THR A 553 42.85 -1.31 10.77
C THR A 553 42.02 -2.02 9.70
N PHE A 554 42.36 -1.80 8.44
CA PHE A 554 41.85 -2.61 7.35
C PHE A 554 42.33 -4.08 7.45
N ALA A 555 41.51 -4.97 6.94
CA ALA A 555 41.96 -6.29 6.58
C ALA A 555 43.08 -6.16 5.52
N ALA A 556 44.12 -7.01 5.61
CA ALA A 556 45.19 -7.00 4.61
C ALA A 556 44.63 -7.28 3.19
N PRO A 557 45.20 -6.66 2.14
CA PRO A 557 44.78 -6.93 0.78
C PRO A 557 44.78 -8.42 0.45
N GLY A 558 43.69 -8.93 -0.11
CA GLY A 558 43.54 -10.35 -0.43
C GLY A 558 43.07 -11.25 0.70
N THR A 559 42.74 -10.69 1.89
CA THR A 559 42.16 -11.42 3.01
C THR A 559 40.81 -11.98 2.61
N ARG A 560 40.62 -13.28 2.79
CA ARG A 560 39.30 -13.92 2.56
C ARG A 560 38.31 -13.49 3.64
N TRP A 561 37.06 -13.57 3.28
CA TRP A 561 35.96 -13.33 4.24
C TRP A 561 36.17 -14.20 5.50
N GLY A 562 36.07 -13.60 6.71
CA GLY A 562 36.35 -14.28 7.99
C GLY A 562 37.81 -14.34 8.43
N GLU A 563 38.78 -13.87 7.62
CA GLU A 563 40.19 -13.72 7.98
C GLU A 563 40.55 -12.29 8.42
N GLY A 564 39.66 -11.31 8.11
CA GLY A 564 39.78 -9.90 8.53
C GLY A 564 39.20 -9.61 9.90
N GLN A 565 39.20 -8.35 10.29
CA GLN A 565 38.52 -7.91 11.51
C GLN A 565 37.00 -7.91 11.29
N PHE A 566 36.27 -8.54 12.17
CA PHE A 566 34.82 -8.55 12.15
C PHE A 566 34.24 -8.53 13.58
N VAL A 567 33.02 -8.05 13.71
CA VAL A 567 32.20 -8.10 14.92
C VAL A 567 30.96 -8.92 14.67
N VAL A 568 30.40 -9.50 15.72
CA VAL A 568 29.20 -10.33 15.65
C VAL A 568 28.12 -9.79 16.59
N SER A 569 26.85 -10.03 16.27
CA SER A 569 25.78 -9.69 17.21
C SER A 569 25.83 -10.57 18.45
N SER A 570 25.48 -10.00 19.60
CA SER A 570 25.43 -10.69 20.88
C SER A 570 24.41 -11.84 20.86
N GLU A 571 23.36 -11.70 20.07
CA GLU A 571 22.32 -12.69 19.85
C GLU A 571 22.90 -13.92 19.12
N LEU A 572 23.68 -13.71 18.06
CA LEU A 572 24.35 -14.79 17.36
C LEU A 572 25.28 -15.58 18.29
N LYS A 573 26.10 -14.87 19.06
CA LYS A 573 27.05 -15.51 19.98
C LYS A 573 26.38 -16.33 21.07
N LYS A 574 25.19 -15.91 21.52
CA LYS A 574 24.39 -16.68 22.50
C LYS A 574 23.74 -17.91 21.89
N THR A 575 23.28 -17.83 20.65
CA THR A 575 22.53 -18.88 19.97
C THR A 575 23.43 -20.01 19.46
N VAL A 576 24.63 -19.71 19.03
CA VAL A 576 25.58 -20.65 18.40
C VAL A 576 26.71 -21.08 19.34
N ASN A 577 26.77 -20.52 20.52
CA ASN A 577 27.61 -20.88 21.69
C ASN A 577 28.98 -21.49 21.38
N ASN A 578 29.86 -20.75 20.71
CA ASN A 578 31.27 -21.10 20.46
C ASN A 578 31.54 -22.38 19.64
N ASN A 579 30.55 -23.02 19.06
CA ASN A 579 30.72 -24.22 18.22
C ASN A 579 31.53 -23.94 16.92
N TYR A 580 31.65 -22.68 16.56
CA TYR A 580 32.39 -22.28 15.35
C TYR A 580 33.65 -21.48 15.74
N ALA A 581 34.83 -22.04 15.45
CA ALA A 581 36.11 -21.41 15.71
C ALA A 581 36.25 -20.02 15.06
N MET A 582 35.50 -19.74 14.00
CA MET A 582 35.44 -18.47 13.34
C MET A 582 34.82 -17.39 14.26
N LEU A 583 33.71 -17.69 14.92
CA LEU A 583 33.01 -16.71 15.79
C LEU A 583 33.85 -16.33 17.02
N ASN A 584 34.74 -17.22 17.45
CA ASN A 584 35.70 -16.97 18.54
C ASN A 584 36.82 -16.00 18.17
N ARG A 585 36.99 -15.72 16.85
CA ARG A 585 37.98 -14.74 16.35
C ARG A 585 37.39 -13.35 16.18
N ALA A 586 36.10 -13.17 16.48
CA ALA A 586 35.45 -11.86 16.40
C ALA A 586 36.19 -10.85 17.30
N ALA A 587 36.49 -9.68 16.77
CA ALA A 587 37.17 -8.61 17.50
C ALA A 587 36.31 -8.06 18.65
N GLY A 588 34.99 -8.09 18.48
CA GLY A 588 34.03 -7.65 19.48
C GLY A 588 32.61 -8.12 19.20
N THR A 589 31.71 -7.77 20.10
CA THR A 589 30.27 -8.02 19.98
C THR A 589 29.51 -6.71 19.97
N ILE A 590 28.49 -6.63 19.11
CA ILE A 590 27.54 -5.53 19.05
C ILE A 590 26.21 -5.98 19.67
N SER A 591 25.54 -5.09 20.40
CA SER A 591 24.25 -5.37 21.01
C SER A 591 23.27 -4.24 20.76
N GLY A 592 21.99 -4.60 20.60
CA GLY A 592 20.91 -3.62 20.43
C GLY A 592 20.90 -2.86 19.11
N CYS A 593 21.76 -3.21 18.17
CA CYS A 593 21.81 -2.61 16.84
C CYS A 593 20.95 -3.44 15.86
N ARG A 594 20.17 -2.76 15.04
CA ARG A 594 19.28 -3.38 14.04
C ARG A 594 19.35 -2.62 12.71
N PHE A 595 19.63 -3.33 11.63
CA PHE A 595 19.61 -2.77 10.29
C PHE A 595 18.37 -3.20 9.49
N ARG A 596 17.43 -3.87 10.12
CA ARG A 596 16.20 -4.38 9.49
C ARG A 596 14.94 -3.84 10.16
N SER A 597 13.83 -3.92 9.43
CA SER A 597 12.52 -3.59 9.97
C SER A 597 12.23 -4.36 11.26
N ILE A 598 11.66 -3.69 12.26
CA ILE A 598 11.22 -4.32 13.51
C ILE A 598 10.06 -5.30 13.33
N ASN A 599 9.47 -5.39 12.15
CA ASN A 599 8.46 -6.39 11.81
C ASN A 599 9.06 -7.78 11.55
N ARG A 600 10.39 -7.90 11.44
CA ARG A 600 11.07 -9.19 11.33
C ARG A 600 11.37 -9.70 12.75
N PRO A 601 10.87 -10.88 13.13
CA PRO A 601 10.95 -11.34 14.52
C PRO A 601 12.38 -11.46 15.04
N ASP A 602 13.33 -11.99 14.29
CA ASP A 602 14.50 -12.63 14.89
C ASP A 602 15.83 -12.39 14.20
N MET A 603 15.89 -11.51 13.23
CA MET A 603 17.10 -11.33 12.44
C MET A 603 18.00 -10.21 13.00
N CYS A 604 18.50 -10.44 14.20
CA CYS A 604 19.62 -9.66 14.74
C CYS A 604 20.92 -10.46 14.68
N TYR A 605 20.98 -11.50 13.84
CA TYR A 605 22.19 -12.28 13.66
C TYR A 605 23.02 -11.64 12.56
N GLU A 606 24.00 -10.84 12.96
CA GLU A 606 24.80 -10.07 12.01
C GLU A 606 26.29 -10.35 12.21
N ILE A 607 27.01 -10.40 11.11
CA ILE A 607 28.47 -10.37 11.06
C ILE A 607 28.89 -9.16 10.22
N ILE A 608 29.54 -8.18 10.86
CA ILE A 608 30.03 -6.98 10.19
C ILE A 608 31.53 -7.12 10.03
N SER A 609 32.00 -7.16 8.78
CA SER A 609 33.42 -7.30 8.44
C SER A 609 33.96 -6.00 7.85
N ALA A 610 35.12 -5.56 8.37
CA ALA A 610 35.89 -4.50 7.75
C ALA A 610 36.78 -5.11 6.65
N THR A 611 36.53 -4.74 5.38
CA THR A 611 37.29 -5.24 4.24
C THR A 611 37.84 -4.09 3.41
N GLU A 612 39.10 -4.23 2.96
CA GLU A 612 39.78 -3.21 2.14
C GLU A 612 39.47 -3.36 0.67
N ASN A 613 39.21 -4.58 0.20
CA ASN A 613 39.04 -4.94 -1.19
C ASN A 613 37.61 -5.05 -1.68
N ALA A 614 36.63 -4.73 -0.83
CA ALA A 614 35.23 -4.72 -1.25
C ALA A 614 34.97 -3.49 -2.11
N GLN A 615 34.37 -3.69 -3.26
CA GLN A 615 33.83 -2.61 -4.09
C GLN A 615 32.75 -1.87 -3.31
N MET A 616 33.12 -0.84 -2.54
CA MET A 616 32.24 -0.07 -1.65
C MET A 616 31.53 1.01 -2.44
N GLY A 617 30.36 0.66 -2.99
CA GLY A 617 29.57 1.58 -3.82
C GLY A 617 28.58 2.47 -3.07
N HIS A 618 28.36 2.22 -1.78
CA HIS A 618 27.40 2.98 -0.98
C HIS A 618 28.16 3.89 -0.01
N ILE A 619 28.09 5.21 -0.24
CA ILE A 619 28.76 6.21 0.58
C ILE A 619 27.78 6.85 1.54
N TYR A 620 28.14 6.90 2.81
CA TYR A 620 27.38 7.58 3.87
C TYR A 620 28.19 8.77 4.38
N MET A 621 27.53 9.93 4.46
CA MET A 621 28.12 11.18 4.94
C MET A 621 27.30 11.72 6.10
N ARG A 622 27.97 12.07 7.19
CA ARG A 622 27.35 12.83 8.26
C ARG A 622 27.53 14.31 7.98
N LEU A 623 26.43 15.02 7.91
CA LEU A 623 26.40 16.44 7.62
C LEU A 623 26.28 17.24 8.91
N HIS A 624 26.88 18.43 8.92
CA HIS A 624 26.65 19.38 9.99
C HIS A 624 25.14 19.79 10.03
N PRO A 625 24.52 19.96 11.21
CA PRO A 625 23.08 20.27 11.32
C PRO A 625 22.61 21.52 10.56
N LYS A 626 23.53 22.43 10.25
CA LYS A 626 23.27 23.66 9.47
C LYS A 626 23.66 23.55 7.99
N ALA A 627 24.00 22.37 7.50
CA ALA A 627 24.43 22.15 6.13
C ALA A 627 23.29 22.43 5.13
N ASP A 628 23.59 23.18 4.09
CA ASP A 628 22.69 23.34 2.94
C ASP A 628 22.86 22.13 2.01
N TYR A 629 21.84 21.28 1.95
CA TYR A 629 21.81 20.05 1.16
C TYR A 629 22.09 20.29 -0.33
N LYS A 630 21.67 21.43 -0.89
CA LYS A 630 21.88 21.75 -2.30
C LYS A 630 23.35 22.04 -2.56
N GLN A 631 23.96 22.87 -1.72
CA GLN A 631 25.39 23.21 -1.84
C GLN A 631 26.29 21.99 -1.62
N VAL A 632 25.95 21.15 -0.62
CA VAL A 632 26.69 19.91 -0.39
C VAL A 632 26.57 18.97 -1.58
N ARG A 633 25.39 18.83 -2.18
CA ARG A 633 25.17 17.99 -3.37
C ARG A 633 25.97 18.48 -4.57
N GLU A 634 25.98 19.78 -4.84
CA GLU A 634 26.78 20.39 -5.89
C GLU A 634 28.28 20.12 -5.68
N TYR A 635 28.73 20.20 -4.41
CA TYR A 635 30.12 19.90 -4.07
C TYR A 635 30.46 18.41 -4.29
N VAL A 636 29.60 17.51 -3.83
CA VAL A 636 29.78 16.05 -4.01
C VAL A 636 29.80 15.68 -5.48
N ASN A 637 28.91 16.22 -6.30
CA ASN A 637 28.90 16.03 -7.74
C ASN A 637 30.23 16.42 -8.35
N LYS A 638 30.77 17.58 -7.98
CA LYS A 638 32.06 18.07 -8.45
C LYS A 638 33.26 17.21 -8.04
N VAL A 639 33.22 16.65 -6.82
CA VAL A 639 34.27 15.74 -6.32
C VAL A 639 34.19 14.39 -7.02
N VAL A 640 33.03 13.88 -7.32
CA VAL A 640 32.82 12.54 -7.92
C VAL A 640 32.95 12.59 -9.45
N GLU A 641 32.69 13.71 -10.09
CA GLU A 641 32.70 13.88 -11.54
C GLU A 641 33.95 13.30 -12.23
N PRO A 642 35.20 13.49 -11.72
CA PRO A 642 36.42 12.90 -12.35
C PRO A 642 36.47 11.37 -12.33
N PHE A 643 35.72 10.75 -11.43
CA PHE A 643 35.65 9.31 -11.23
C PHE A 643 34.35 8.69 -11.79
N SER A 644 33.42 9.53 -12.22
CA SER A 644 32.12 9.07 -12.75
C SER A 644 32.21 8.79 -14.24
N SER A 645 31.30 7.92 -14.71
CA SER A 645 31.27 7.51 -16.12
C SER A 645 30.40 8.42 -17.00
N GLY A 646 29.81 9.50 -16.49
CA GLY A 646 28.88 10.34 -17.24
C GLY A 646 28.17 11.36 -16.38
N ASN A 647 27.08 11.98 -16.89
CA ASN A 647 26.21 12.92 -16.19
C ASN A 647 25.42 12.22 -15.07
N ASP A 648 26.12 11.59 -14.15
CA ASP A 648 25.50 10.99 -12.97
C ASP A 648 25.16 12.10 -11.99
N ASP A 649 23.92 12.59 -12.05
CA ASP A 649 23.39 13.48 -11.03
C ASP A 649 23.20 12.66 -9.73
N ILE A 650 24.16 12.82 -8.80
CA ILE A 650 24.12 12.10 -7.54
C ILE A 650 22.89 12.53 -6.75
N THR A 651 22.02 11.58 -6.47
CA THR A 651 20.85 11.80 -5.61
C THR A 651 21.17 11.40 -4.18
N PHE A 652 20.92 12.33 -3.25
CA PHE A 652 21.02 12.02 -1.83
C PHE A 652 19.74 11.39 -1.32
N ALA A 653 19.88 10.28 -0.58
CA ALA A 653 18.82 9.73 0.24
C ALA A 653 19.20 9.93 1.71
N ARG A 654 18.29 10.49 2.51
CA ARG A 654 18.48 10.52 3.97
C ARG A 654 18.29 9.13 4.53
N VAL A 655 19.11 8.76 5.48
CA VAL A 655 18.97 7.46 6.17
C VAL A 655 17.64 7.39 6.94
N GLU A 656 17.19 8.52 7.50
CA GLU A 656 15.87 8.65 8.13
C GLU A 656 14.72 8.33 7.17
N ASP A 657 14.79 8.82 5.92
CA ASP A 657 13.77 8.55 4.89
C ASP A 657 13.78 7.07 4.49
N GLN A 658 14.95 6.44 4.41
CA GLN A 658 15.07 5.01 4.13
C GLN A 658 14.47 4.15 5.26
N ILE A 659 14.66 4.54 6.51
CA ILE A 659 14.02 3.89 7.66
C ILE A 659 12.48 4.07 7.57
N ALA A 660 12.01 5.27 7.23
CA ALA A 660 10.58 5.50 7.05
C ALA A 660 10.00 4.68 5.87
N ASP A 661 10.77 4.49 4.81
CA ASP A 661 10.37 3.70 3.64
C ASP A 661 10.27 2.20 3.92
N MET A 662 11.01 1.66 4.92
CA MET A 662 10.79 0.28 5.38
C MET A 662 9.36 0.03 5.87
N TYR A 663 8.68 1.10 6.31
CA TYR A 663 7.32 1.06 6.84
C TYR A 663 6.31 1.71 5.88
N ALA A 664 6.68 1.90 4.59
CA ALA A 664 5.87 2.61 3.61
C ALA A 664 4.49 1.97 3.44
N GLU A 665 4.41 0.63 3.45
CA GLU A 665 3.14 -0.08 3.33
C GLU A 665 2.22 0.19 4.53
N THR A 666 2.74 0.11 5.75
CA THR A 666 1.98 0.46 6.96
C THR A 666 1.56 1.94 6.96
N ARG A 667 2.42 2.83 6.45
CA ARG A 667 2.10 4.25 6.27
C ARG A 667 0.96 4.45 5.28
N LYS A 668 1.01 3.79 4.12
CA LYS A 668 -0.06 3.85 3.10
C LYS A 668 -1.40 3.41 3.68
N GLN A 669 -1.43 2.28 4.35
CA GLN A 669 -2.64 1.76 5.00
C GLN A 669 -3.18 2.73 6.06
N THR A 670 -2.30 3.29 6.90
CA THR A 670 -2.68 4.26 7.94
C THR A 670 -3.26 5.54 7.34
N VAL A 671 -2.65 6.08 6.29
CA VAL A 671 -3.12 7.29 5.61
C VAL A 671 -4.48 7.04 4.94
N LEU A 672 -4.63 5.94 4.21
CA LEU A 672 -5.91 5.59 3.59
C LEU A 672 -7.01 5.43 4.63
N LEU A 673 -6.78 4.69 5.72
CA LEU A 673 -7.75 4.54 6.79
C LEU A 673 -8.11 5.89 7.43
N SER A 674 -7.11 6.79 7.59
CA SER A 674 -7.34 8.15 8.11
C SER A 674 -8.24 8.98 7.20
N LEU A 675 -8.02 8.92 5.90
CA LEU A 675 -8.86 9.62 4.90
C LEU A 675 -10.31 9.10 4.95
N PHE A 676 -10.50 7.78 5.08
CA PHE A 676 -11.84 7.20 5.14
C PHE A 676 -12.53 7.44 6.47
N ALA A 677 -11.81 7.44 7.58
CA ALA A 677 -12.35 7.86 8.88
C ALA A 677 -12.79 9.32 8.84
N PHE A 678 -11.98 10.21 8.27
CA PHE A 678 -12.30 11.62 8.11
C PHE A 678 -13.54 11.83 7.21
N THR A 679 -13.62 11.15 6.07
CA THR A 679 -14.81 11.20 5.20
C THR A 679 -16.05 10.68 5.91
N SER A 680 -15.93 9.58 6.66
CA SER A 680 -17.03 9.02 7.47
C SER A 680 -17.56 10.02 8.51
N ILE A 681 -16.64 10.74 9.18
CA ILE A 681 -17.01 11.79 10.14
C ILE A 681 -17.77 12.92 9.43
N ILE A 682 -17.26 13.42 8.30
CA ILE A 682 -17.91 14.49 7.53
C ILE A 682 -19.32 14.07 7.11
N ILE A 683 -19.48 12.87 6.55
CA ILE A 683 -20.79 12.36 6.13
C ILE A 683 -21.73 12.24 7.33
N SER A 684 -21.25 11.75 8.47
CA SER A 684 -22.02 11.64 9.70
C SER A 684 -22.49 13.00 10.21
N LEU A 685 -21.61 13.99 10.18
CA LEU A 685 -21.94 15.37 10.57
C LEU A 685 -22.96 16.03 9.63
N MET A 686 -22.84 15.80 8.32
CA MET A 686 -23.84 16.27 7.35
C MET A 686 -25.22 15.67 7.65
N GLY A 687 -25.29 14.40 8.06
CA GLY A 687 -26.52 13.74 8.45
C GLY A 687 -27.15 14.35 9.69
N VAL A 688 -26.36 14.51 10.76
CA VAL A 688 -26.81 15.14 12.00
C VAL A 688 -27.25 16.58 11.73
N PHE A 689 -26.49 17.34 10.98
CA PHE A 689 -26.81 18.71 10.62
C PHE A 689 -28.17 18.80 9.92
N GLY A 690 -28.41 17.94 8.95
CA GLY A 690 -29.70 17.86 8.26
C GLY A 690 -30.87 17.57 9.21
N ILE A 691 -30.68 16.60 10.13
CA ILE A 691 -31.68 16.25 11.12
C ILE A 691 -31.95 17.40 12.09
N VAL A 692 -30.91 18.06 12.60
CA VAL A 692 -31.04 19.16 13.58
C VAL A 692 -31.73 20.39 12.96
N ILE A 693 -31.37 20.76 11.71
CA ILE A 693 -32.07 21.84 11.00
C ILE A 693 -33.56 21.55 10.95
N PHE A 694 -33.92 20.33 10.63
CA PHE A 694 -35.28 19.96 10.46
C PHE A 694 -36.01 19.85 11.81
N GLU A 695 -35.44 19.27 12.83
CA GLU A 695 -36.01 19.15 14.18
C GLU A 695 -36.19 20.52 14.81
N THR A 696 -35.29 21.45 14.67
CA THR A 696 -35.40 22.81 15.16
C THR A 696 -36.51 23.58 14.44
N GLN A 697 -36.67 23.42 13.12
CA GLN A 697 -37.77 24.03 12.37
C GLN A 697 -39.12 23.43 12.76
N TYR A 698 -39.19 22.13 12.96
CA TYR A 698 -40.42 21.45 13.35
C TYR A 698 -40.89 21.82 14.76
N ARG A 699 -39.95 21.94 15.72
CA ARG A 699 -40.23 22.32 17.10
C ARG A 699 -40.21 23.84 17.33
N ARG A 700 -40.17 24.64 16.31
CA ARG A 700 -40.02 26.10 16.39
C ARG A 700 -41.16 26.73 17.22
N LYS A 701 -42.42 26.30 17.01
CA LYS A 701 -43.56 26.76 17.82
C LYS A 701 -43.45 26.30 19.28
N GLU A 702 -43.05 25.06 19.55
CA GLU A 702 -42.85 24.52 20.91
C GLU A 702 -41.76 25.31 21.65
N ILE A 703 -40.63 25.61 20.99
CA ILE A 703 -39.53 26.42 21.52
C ILE A 703 -40.03 27.83 21.87
N ALA A 704 -40.78 28.49 20.95
CA ALA A 704 -41.35 29.79 21.17
C ALA A 704 -42.32 29.81 22.36
N ILE A 705 -43.24 28.87 22.46
CA ILE A 705 -44.17 28.74 23.56
C ILE A 705 -43.44 28.55 24.90
N ARG A 706 -42.48 27.63 24.97
CA ARG A 706 -41.67 27.40 26.19
C ARG A 706 -40.91 28.66 26.62
N ARG A 707 -40.42 29.43 25.66
CA ARG A 707 -39.72 30.70 25.92
C ARG A 707 -40.65 31.79 26.47
N VAL A 708 -41.86 31.88 25.98
CA VAL A 708 -42.90 32.73 26.54
C VAL A 708 -43.23 32.34 28.00
N PHE A 709 -43.20 31.07 28.32
CA PHE A 709 -43.39 30.54 29.69
C PHE A 709 -42.10 30.61 30.55
N GLY A 710 -41.04 31.31 30.12
CA GLY A 710 -39.87 31.59 30.95
C GLY A 710 -38.75 30.55 30.83
N ALA A 711 -38.75 29.63 29.85
CA ALA A 711 -37.65 28.72 29.65
C ALA A 711 -36.35 29.47 29.27
N THR A 712 -35.27 29.16 29.99
CA THR A 712 -33.95 29.71 29.72
C THR A 712 -33.32 29.13 28.43
N THR A 713 -32.46 29.91 27.77
CA THR A 713 -31.71 29.42 26.59
C THR A 713 -30.89 28.18 26.91
N SER A 714 -30.26 28.13 28.11
CA SER A 714 -29.49 26.98 28.57
C SER A 714 -30.37 25.73 28.73
N GLY A 715 -31.58 25.84 29.29
CA GLY A 715 -32.50 24.72 29.42
C GLY A 715 -32.98 24.17 28.07
N LEU A 716 -33.21 25.06 27.09
CA LEU A 716 -33.57 24.64 25.73
C LEU A 716 -32.38 23.93 25.02
N LEU A 717 -31.16 24.46 25.16
CA LEU A 717 -29.94 23.81 24.59
C LEU A 717 -29.68 22.45 25.22
N TRP A 718 -29.88 22.32 26.55
CA TRP A 718 -29.69 21.04 27.23
C TRP A 718 -30.67 19.99 26.72
N MET A 719 -31.93 20.37 26.48
CA MET A 719 -32.98 19.47 25.96
C MET A 719 -32.60 18.88 24.58
N PHE A 720 -31.94 19.65 23.71
CA PHE A 720 -31.46 19.14 22.42
C PHE A 720 -30.16 18.34 22.55
N ASN A 721 -29.22 18.82 23.33
CA ASN A 721 -27.89 18.21 23.45
C ASN A 721 -27.88 16.89 24.23
N SER A 722 -28.72 16.76 25.30
CA SER A 722 -28.79 15.56 26.17
C SER A 722 -29.05 14.29 25.36
N ARG A 723 -29.92 14.37 24.37
CA ARG A 723 -30.28 13.23 23.54
C ARG A 723 -29.07 12.75 22.67
N TYR A 724 -28.30 13.68 22.16
CA TYR A 724 -27.09 13.31 21.39
C TYR A 724 -25.96 12.79 22.29
N VAL A 725 -25.82 13.32 23.50
CA VAL A 725 -24.91 12.77 24.51
C VAL A 725 -25.25 11.32 24.83
N GLU A 726 -26.55 11.00 25.05
CA GLU A 726 -27.01 9.64 25.31
C GLU A 726 -26.69 8.70 24.12
N ILE A 727 -26.99 9.12 22.88
CA ILE A 727 -26.71 8.33 21.67
C ILE A 727 -25.22 8.08 21.52
N VAL A 728 -24.39 9.14 21.62
CA VAL A 728 -22.94 9.03 21.45
C VAL A 728 -22.31 8.19 22.57
N GLY A 729 -22.82 8.34 23.83
CA GLY A 729 -22.41 7.49 24.94
C GLY A 729 -22.71 6.00 24.71
N ALA A 730 -23.92 5.70 24.22
CA ALA A 730 -24.29 4.32 23.88
C ALA A 730 -23.44 3.77 22.71
N CYS A 731 -23.13 4.61 21.69
CA CYS A 731 -22.23 4.24 20.59
C CYS A 731 -20.83 3.92 21.10
N PHE A 732 -20.34 4.67 22.07
CA PHE A 732 -19.02 4.43 22.68
C PHE A 732 -18.95 3.05 23.33
N LEU A 733 -19.97 2.66 24.08
CA LEU A 733 -20.04 1.35 24.74
C LEU A 733 -20.00 0.19 23.75
N LEU A 734 -20.52 0.36 22.53
CA LEU A 734 -20.45 -0.64 21.46
C LEU A 734 -19.15 -0.58 20.70
N SER A 735 -18.67 0.63 20.39
CA SER A 735 -17.49 0.83 19.52
C SER A 735 -16.19 0.38 20.19
N VAL A 736 -16.05 0.56 21.51
CA VAL A 736 -14.82 0.21 22.25
C VAL A 736 -14.51 -1.30 22.16
N PRO A 737 -15.45 -2.22 22.50
CA PRO A 737 -15.16 -3.65 22.38
C PRO A 737 -14.84 -4.09 20.95
N VAL A 738 -15.58 -3.55 19.97
CA VAL A 738 -15.36 -3.87 18.54
C VAL A 738 -13.98 -3.40 18.10
N ALA A 739 -13.63 -2.15 18.38
CA ALA A 739 -12.33 -1.60 18.03
C ALA A 739 -11.18 -2.33 18.75
N TYR A 740 -11.35 -2.64 20.04
CA TYR A 740 -10.37 -3.40 20.81
C TYR A 740 -10.10 -4.78 20.19
N TYR A 741 -11.14 -5.52 19.82
CA TYR A 741 -10.99 -6.81 19.16
C TYR A 741 -10.22 -6.71 17.84
N ILE A 742 -10.59 -5.75 16.97
CA ILE A 742 -9.93 -5.55 15.67
C ILE A 742 -8.47 -5.15 15.86
N ILE A 743 -8.17 -4.23 16.78
CA ILE A 743 -6.80 -3.80 17.09
C ILE A 743 -5.98 -4.98 17.60
N HIS A 744 -6.54 -5.77 18.51
CA HIS A 744 -5.85 -6.92 19.08
C HIS A 744 -5.48 -7.97 18.01
N GLU A 745 -6.43 -8.33 17.13
CA GLU A 745 -6.17 -9.25 16.03
C GLU A 745 -5.13 -8.69 15.05
N TRP A 746 -5.27 -7.42 14.67
CA TRP A 746 -4.33 -6.77 13.77
C TRP A 746 -2.91 -6.67 14.37
N GLN A 747 -2.78 -6.36 15.64
CA GLN A 747 -1.48 -6.31 16.32
C GLN A 747 -0.78 -7.66 16.43
N LYS A 748 -1.46 -8.80 16.24
CA LYS A 748 -0.80 -10.12 16.20
C LYS A 748 0.19 -10.24 15.03
N SER A 749 -0.01 -9.49 13.96
CA SER A 749 0.90 -9.46 12.81
C SER A 749 2.21 -8.68 13.06
N PHE A 750 2.33 -8.02 14.21
CA PHE A 750 3.53 -7.25 14.58
C PHE A 750 4.27 -7.90 15.74
N VAL A 751 5.59 -7.97 15.62
CA VAL A 751 6.47 -8.45 16.71
C VAL A 751 6.50 -7.43 17.84
N TYR A 752 6.72 -6.17 17.49
CA TYR A 752 6.75 -5.05 18.44
C TYR A 752 5.45 -4.26 18.34
N LYS A 753 4.71 -4.24 19.43
CA LYS A 753 3.37 -3.65 19.52
C LYS A 753 3.40 -2.33 20.24
N ALA A 754 2.84 -1.30 19.62
CA ALA A 754 2.64 -0.03 20.31
C ALA A 754 1.64 -0.21 21.48
N PRO A 755 1.91 0.34 22.66
CA PRO A 755 0.96 0.30 23.76
C PRO A 755 -0.25 1.19 23.44
N ILE A 756 -1.43 0.57 23.27
CA ILE A 756 -2.68 1.29 23.07
C ILE A 756 -3.31 1.60 24.42
N SER A 757 -3.11 2.84 24.87
CA SER A 757 -3.61 3.30 26.16
C SER A 757 -5.08 3.70 26.12
N TRP A 758 -5.75 3.72 27.25
CA TRP A 758 -7.17 4.07 27.42
C TRP A 758 -7.54 5.46 26.83
N TRP A 759 -6.60 6.41 26.76
CA TRP A 759 -6.85 7.75 26.25
C TRP A 759 -7.22 7.75 24.75
N VAL A 760 -6.82 6.73 23.98
CA VAL A 760 -7.19 6.57 22.55
C VAL A 760 -8.70 6.47 22.41
N TYR A 761 -9.32 5.69 23.26
CA TYR A 761 -10.78 5.49 23.27
C TYR A 761 -11.50 6.76 23.74
N VAL A 762 -11.03 7.37 24.83
CA VAL A 762 -11.62 8.59 25.38
C VAL A 762 -11.44 9.78 24.44
N SER A 763 -10.33 9.89 23.74
CA SER A 763 -10.11 10.97 22.74
C SER A 763 -11.10 10.86 21.58
N ALA A 764 -11.42 9.66 21.11
CA ALA A 764 -12.44 9.44 20.09
C ALA A 764 -13.84 9.87 20.57
N LEU A 765 -14.21 9.50 21.80
CA LEU A 765 -15.46 9.95 22.41
C LEU A 765 -15.49 11.50 22.50
N ALA A 766 -14.44 12.10 23.05
CA ALA A 766 -14.34 13.54 23.22
C ALA A 766 -14.44 14.28 21.88
N LEU A 767 -13.76 13.79 20.84
CA LEU A 767 -13.80 14.36 19.49
C LEU A 767 -15.23 14.33 18.92
N VAL A 768 -15.87 13.16 18.95
CA VAL A 768 -17.24 12.99 18.40
C VAL A 768 -18.24 13.83 19.19
N LEU A 769 -18.15 13.88 20.52
CA LEU A 769 -19.02 14.71 21.36
C LEU A 769 -18.79 16.19 21.05
N LEU A 770 -17.56 16.66 21.04
CA LEU A 770 -17.21 18.07 20.80
C LEU A 770 -17.78 18.53 19.46
N ILE A 771 -17.56 17.79 18.39
CA ILE A 771 -18.04 18.17 17.07
C ILE A 771 -19.57 18.12 17.00
N THR A 772 -20.18 17.04 17.50
CA THR A 772 -21.66 16.87 17.49
C THR A 772 -22.34 17.96 18.31
N LEU A 773 -21.89 18.20 19.54
CA LEU A 773 -22.49 19.21 20.42
C LEU A 773 -22.28 20.64 19.90
N SER A 774 -21.11 20.95 19.31
CA SER A 774 -20.85 22.24 18.67
C SER A 774 -21.84 22.50 17.54
N LEU A 775 -22.10 21.47 16.73
CA LEU A 775 -23.03 21.56 15.60
C LEU A 775 -24.48 21.73 16.07
N VAL A 776 -24.93 20.89 17.01
CA VAL A 776 -26.29 20.93 17.57
C VAL A 776 -26.53 22.24 18.29
N THR A 777 -25.59 22.68 19.14
CA THR A 777 -25.69 23.94 19.88
C THR A 777 -25.76 25.15 18.97
N SER A 778 -24.92 25.21 17.93
CA SER A 778 -24.90 26.36 17.00
C SER A 778 -26.25 26.56 16.29
N ARG A 779 -26.93 25.48 15.95
CA ARG A 779 -28.24 25.51 15.29
C ARG A 779 -29.39 25.74 16.25
N SER A 780 -29.36 25.10 17.42
CA SER A 780 -30.37 25.27 18.46
C SER A 780 -30.33 26.68 19.05
N LEU A 781 -29.16 27.32 19.21
CA LEU A 781 -28.99 28.70 19.58
C LEU A 781 -29.69 29.67 18.62
N LYS A 782 -29.52 29.46 17.31
CA LYS A 782 -30.18 30.28 16.30
C LYS A 782 -31.70 30.23 16.42
N ALA A 783 -32.25 29.02 16.60
CA ALA A 783 -33.69 28.81 16.80
C ALA A 783 -34.18 29.39 18.15
N ALA A 784 -33.38 29.31 19.21
CA ALA A 784 -33.71 29.84 20.52
C ALA A 784 -33.67 31.38 20.55
N HIS A 785 -32.94 32.07 19.69
CA HIS A 785 -32.87 33.53 19.62
C HIS A 785 -33.93 34.16 18.70
N GLU A 786 -34.74 33.36 17.99
CA GLU A 786 -35.83 33.90 17.18
C GLU A 786 -36.94 34.53 18.08
N ASN A 787 -37.51 35.63 17.59
CA ASN A 787 -38.53 36.35 18.34
C ASN A 787 -39.80 35.49 18.46
N PRO A 788 -40.22 35.11 19.70
CA PRO A 788 -41.36 34.23 19.89
C PRO A 788 -42.67 34.80 19.27
N ALA A 789 -42.84 36.14 19.26
CA ALA A 789 -44.02 36.78 18.71
C ALA A 789 -44.17 36.56 17.20
N ASP A 790 -43.00 36.61 16.45
CA ASP A 790 -43.00 36.40 15.00
C ASP A 790 -43.24 34.93 14.63
N VAL A 791 -42.79 34.04 15.51
CA VAL A 791 -42.97 32.59 15.31
C VAL A 791 -44.38 32.12 15.55
N VAL A 792 -45.14 32.74 16.51
CA VAL A 792 -46.49 32.41 16.84
C VAL A 792 -47.49 33.06 15.88
N LYS A 793 -47.20 34.27 15.38
CA LYS A 793 -48.01 35.02 14.40
C LYS A 793 -47.84 34.56 12.94
N GLY A 794 -46.76 33.94 12.60
CA GLY A 794 -46.45 33.50 11.22
C GLY A 794 -47.23 32.23 10.87
N GLU A 795 -48.43 32.37 10.29
CA GLU A 795 -49.08 31.31 9.48
C GLU A 795 -48.62 31.36 8.03
#